data_2f2da5942e2b30b942f2eb90f2757d0d
#
_entry.id   2f2da5942e2b30b942f2eb90f2757d0d
#
_cell.length_a   1.000
_cell.length_b   1.000
_cell.length_c   1.000
_cell.angle_alpha   90.00
_cell.angle_beta   90.00
_cell.angle_gamma   90.00
#
_symmetry.space_group_name_H-M   'P 1'
#
loop_
_entity.id
_entity.type
_entity.pdbx_description
1 polymer ?
#
loop_
_entity_poly.entity_id
_entity_poly.type
_entity_poly.pdbx_seq_one_letter_code
_entity_poly.pdbx_strand_id
1 'polypeptide(L)'
;MLTDDKQVKLIDFGICKINDMINSATVYKLGTNAYSAPEVHQHSENATEKSDLYSLGAVIYFLFTGQQPPLAVQFQDVLNRTSGMDISLKPILKKLVAENPDDRYENVFELRADFSKLFTRFLNLDKTIILTAAYERIKELRNLKLLPQSINIKMATETYMPENFLDLYAFCRKEESNENEETMIYIFLGFNFQAECVFDDEQSVFDVVKFRKIPPIDRDRLKKRFAKIEGEIRFVDKRIAHRELKNDSFEIKNIIYDYYENYMSKNNVDCEYKEKYGVWRDLLELIREDIEKNVVRLPYDSYEVKNNLLRFKLKKGTFIDEERLNKEQVFVYEKKVGKKKDKIKPVTVGTYENDIYEKNHVVLEINKQGTIGLPASGFICLDYRKDKINVERQLDALNVLEKEDYQCSFNLKRIISGVEPPSVNVISKPIHMFNEKLDFPQRTAIKKALDADSIAIIQGPPGTGKTNVIIEIILQILKANKKNPDVEPKKVLLVSQSHPAVDKMLEDLIRESDERPDLLRIGRDEKLNEEIREEYSINDVKEKWYQNVRRICNDYTKNALEEIGIPEEEFDKYFLKLENSKVENMDFSVEDKLFVENFIKKTKGVKSERTRKILEIQREWTEQLKKCDEVELYIIKSTVIIAGTCTGFVSNRIIRDVEFDYVIVDEAAKATFPELAVSLNKAHKIILVGDHQQLPPVLDTEIIRNNKEKLDEEGLAQGFFERMYNMFPEDNKHRLTIQYRMHPTIGTLISHVFYNDEIQNGVEAQDRELCIEGYEGIAIEWISTSKYSTKERYEKEFDNN
;
A
#
# COMPACT_ATOMS: atom_id res chain seq x y z
N MET A 1 -6.56 20.81 13.89
CA MET A 1 -7.91 20.35 13.51
C MET A 1 -8.15 19.01 14.18
N LEU A 2 -9.28 18.81 14.81
CA LEU A 2 -9.69 17.52 15.38
C LEU A 2 -10.53 16.80 14.32
N THR A 3 -10.14 15.58 13.97
CA THR A 3 -10.90 14.75 13.04
C THR A 3 -12.01 13.96 13.76
N ASP A 4 -12.98 13.41 13.04
CA ASP A 4 -14.12 12.68 13.64
C ASP A 4 -13.68 11.43 14.42
N ASP A 5 -12.55 10.84 14.04
CA ASP A 5 -11.86 9.75 14.76
C ASP A 5 -11.05 10.23 15.97
N LYS A 6 -11.25 11.49 16.39
CA LYS A 6 -10.57 12.14 17.52
C LYS A 6 -9.05 12.30 17.36
N GLN A 7 -8.54 12.27 16.13
CA GLN A 7 -7.14 12.58 15.88
C GLN A 7 -6.93 14.08 15.72
N VAL A 8 -5.81 14.59 16.25
CA VAL A 8 -5.39 15.97 16.07
C VAL A 8 -4.47 16.05 14.85
N LYS A 9 -4.91 16.77 13.80
CA LYS A 9 -4.08 17.05 12.62
C LYS A 9 -3.62 18.50 12.68
N LEU A 10 -2.30 18.72 12.52
CA LEU A 10 -1.75 20.03 12.27
C LEU A 10 -2.06 20.42 10.83
N ILE A 11 -2.65 21.60 10.65
CA ILE A 11 -2.99 22.18 9.35
C ILE A 11 -2.31 23.54 9.24
N ASP A 12 -2.16 24.02 8.03
CA ASP A 12 -1.63 25.37 7.72
C ASP A 12 -0.13 25.52 8.05
N PHE A 13 0.71 24.76 7.30
CA PHE A 13 2.17 24.89 7.37
C PHE A 13 2.72 26.12 6.63
N GLY A 14 1.87 27.02 6.11
CA GLY A 14 2.27 28.16 5.29
C GLY A 14 3.17 29.18 6.01
N ILE A 15 3.33 29.06 7.35
CA ILE A 15 4.12 29.96 8.18
C ILE A 15 5.30 29.23 8.86
N CYS A 16 5.54 27.94 8.55
CA CYS A 16 6.62 27.19 9.17
C CYS A 16 8.00 27.73 8.82
N LYS A 17 8.79 28.02 9.84
CA LYS A 17 10.21 28.36 9.73
C LYS A 17 11.04 27.09 9.68
N ILE A 18 11.65 26.79 8.53
CA ILE A 18 12.57 25.65 8.39
C ILE A 18 13.97 26.14 8.79
N ASN A 19 14.45 25.69 9.96
CA ASN A 19 15.69 26.16 10.60
C ASN A 19 16.96 26.03 9.74
N ASP A 20 17.04 25.10 8.80
CA ASP A 20 18.27 24.82 8.04
C ASP A 20 18.36 25.58 6.70
N MET A 21 17.34 26.31 6.28
CA MET A 21 17.29 26.95 4.96
C MET A 21 17.20 28.48 4.94
N ILE A 22 16.95 29.15 6.06
CA ILE A 22 16.69 30.60 6.05
C ILE A 22 17.43 31.32 7.18
N ASN A 23 18.65 31.70 6.91
CA ASN A 23 19.32 32.78 7.64
C ASN A 23 18.86 34.14 7.10
N SER A 24 17.61 34.50 7.29
CA SER A 24 17.11 35.88 7.27
C SER A 24 15.62 35.98 6.96
N ALA A 25 14.92 36.57 7.89
CA ALA A 25 13.70 37.35 7.74
C ALA A 25 12.47 36.71 7.05
N THR A 26 11.61 36.10 7.84
CA THR A 26 10.18 36.09 7.52
C THR A 26 9.45 36.97 8.52
N VAL A 27 9.07 38.15 8.10
CA VAL A 27 8.37 39.14 8.95
C VAL A 27 6.99 39.35 8.37
N TYR A 28 5.95 38.71 8.94
CA TYR A 28 4.59 39.28 8.89
C TYR A 28 3.75 38.82 10.08
N LYS A 29 2.93 39.78 10.59
CA LYS A 29 1.81 39.54 11.51
C LYS A 29 0.79 38.60 10.80
N LEU A 30 0.98 37.31 10.88
CA LEU A 30 0.01 36.31 10.49
C LEU A 30 -0.29 35.49 11.73
N GLY A 31 -1.48 35.60 12.24
CA GLY A 31 -2.02 34.88 13.38
C GLY A 31 -3.03 35.76 14.12
N THR A 32 -4.04 35.14 14.69
CA THR A 32 -4.96 35.82 15.60
C THR A 32 -4.16 36.23 16.82
N ASN A 33 -4.07 37.51 17.11
CA ASN A 33 -3.23 38.11 18.18
C ASN A 33 -3.31 37.38 19.54
N ALA A 34 -4.44 36.73 19.84
CA ALA A 34 -4.67 36.03 21.09
C ALA A 34 -3.95 34.68 21.21
N TYR A 35 -3.52 34.08 20.08
CA TYR A 35 -2.85 32.77 20.06
C TYR A 35 -1.34 32.86 19.80
N SER A 36 -0.85 34.00 19.38
CA SER A 36 0.55 34.22 19.06
C SER A 36 1.34 34.65 20.31
N ALA A 37 2.57 34.18 20.39
CA ALA A 37 3.47 34.52 21.49
C ALA A 37 3.88 35.99 21.51
N PRO A 38 4.12 36.58 22.69
CA PRO A 38 4.42 38.04 22.85
C PRO A 38 5.61 38.51 22.02
N GLU A 39 6.68 37.75 21.98
CA GLU A 39 7.90 38.05 21.22
C GLU A 39 7.68 38.06 19.71
N VAL A 40 6.69 37.33 19.22
CA VAL A 40 6.33 37.30 17.81
C VAL A 40 5.49 38.50 17.41
N HIS A 41 4.75 39.09 18.36
CA HIS A 41 4.00 40.31 18.12
C HIS A 41 4.90 41.54 17.88
N GLN A 42 6.04 41.61 18.55
CA GLN A 42 6.98 42.70 18.44
C GLN A 42 7.88 42.58 17.21
N HIS A 43 8.42 41.38 16.99
CA HIS A 43 9.30 41.04 15.88
C HIS A 43 9.07 39.57 15.49
N SER A 44 8.45 39.33 14.34
CA SER A 44 8.19 37.95 13.86
C SER A 44 9.46 37.15 13.53
N GLU A 45 10.61 37.85 13.42
CA GLU A 45 11.95 37.21 13.31
C GLU A 45 12.32 36.42 14.57
N ASN A 46 11.74 36.77 15.71
CA ASN A 46 11.99 36.10 17.00
C ASN A 46 11.17 34.84 17.22
N ALA A 47 10.41 34.38 16.23
CA ALA A 47 9.69 33.11 16.33
C ALA A 47 10.64 31.95 16.52
N THR A 48 10.42 31.14 17.56
CA THR A 48 11.20 29.95 17.92
C THR A 48 10.26 28.80 18.28
N GLU A 49 10.79 27.62 18.53
CA GLU A 49 10.00 26.48 19.06
C GLU A 49 9.24 26.86 20.36
N LYS A 50 9.81 27.73 21.18
CA LYS A 50 9.16 28.22 22.39
C LYS A 50 7.94 29.13 22.11
N SER A 51 7.89 29.77 20.94
CA SER A 51 6.72 30.54 20.50
C SER A 51 5.56 29.62 20.07
N ASP A 52 5.88 28.46 19.45
CA ASP A 52 4.89 27.43 19.12
C ASP A 52 4.31 26.79 20.37
N LEU A 53 5.13 26.57 21.40
CA LEU A 53 4.68 26.07 22.69
C LEU A 53 3.70 27.05 23.38
N TYR A 54 3.92 28.35 23.28
CA TYR A 54 2.96 29.35 23.75
C TYR A 54 1.63 29.25 23.00
N SER A 55 1.68 29.17 21.67
CA SER A 55 0.50 29.03 20.81
C SER A 55 -0.28 27.77 21.15
N LEU A 56 0.41 26.67 21.41
CA LEU A 56 -0.20 25.41 21.88
C LEU A 56 -0.91 25.63 23.23
N GLY A 57 -0.29 26.29 24.18
CA GLY A 57 -0.90 26.61 25.45
C GLY A 57 -2.18 27.45 25.33
N ALA A 58 -2.18 28.43 24.42
CA ALA A 58 -3.35 29.25 24.11
C ALA A 58 -4.49 28.43 23.50
N VAL A 59 -4.17 27.46 22.60
CA VAL A 59 -5.15 26.53 22.02
C VAL A 59 -5.73 25.60 23.10
N ILE A 60 -4.89 25.05 23.98
CA ILE A 60 -5.34 24.18 25.07
C ILE A 60 -6.27 24.96 26.01
N TYR A 61 -5.94 26.22 26.34
CA TYR A 61 -6.82 27.07 27.14
C TYR A 61 -8.20 27.24 26.48
N PHE A 62 -8.23 27.52 25.17
CA PHE A 62 -9.49 27.63 24.42
C PHE A 62 -10.29 26.34 24.45
N LEU A 63 -9.66 25.21 24.25
CA LEU A 63 -10.33 23.88 24.25
C LEU A 63 -11.00 23.56 25.59
N PHE A 64 -10.35 23.97 26.71
CA PHE A 64 -10.90 23.69 28.05
C PHE A 64 -11.94 24.70 28.51
N THR A 65 -11.85 25.96 28.05
CA THR A 65 -12.71 27.02 28.55
C THR A 65 -13.79 27.44 27.56
N GLY A 66 -13.62 27.15 26.28
CA GLY A 66 -14.45 27.67 25.19
C GLY A 66 -14.28 29.19 24.99
N GLN A 67 -13.34 29.87 25.71
CA GLN A 67 -13.13 31.28 25.67
C GLN A 67 -11.86 31.64 24.89
N GLN A 68 -11.91 32.78 24.18
CA GLN A 68 -10.73 33.28 23.50
C GLN A 68 -9.58 33.50 24.49
N PRO A 69 -8.34 33.09 24.18
CA PRO A 69 -7.19 33.30 25.05
C PRO A 69 -6.99 34.79 25.37
N PRO A 70 -6.70 35.12 26.61
CA PRO A 70 -6.41 36.53 26.99
C PRO A 70 -5.06 37.00 26.45
N LEU A 71 -4.81 38.30 26.45
CA LEU A 71 -3.49 38.82 26.09
C LEU A 71 -2.41 38.28 27.04
N ALA A 72 -1.19 38.10 26.54
CA ALA A 72 -0.08 37.46 27.24
C ALA A 72 0.16 38.05 28.66
N VAL A 73 0.15 39.36 28.81
CA VAL A 73 0.33 40.05 30.09
C VAL A 73 -0.73 39.67 31.13
N GLN A 74 -1.93 39.30 30.71
CA GLN A 74 -3.05 38.96 31.61
C GLN A 74 -3.25 37.44 31.73
N PHE A 75 -2.56 36.64 30.95
CA PHE A 75 -2.86 35.22 30.80
C PHE A 75 -2.68 34.45 32.12
N GLN A 76 -1.60 34.74 32.85
CA GLN A 76 -1.31 34.09 34.13
C GLN A 76 -2.38 34.39 35.19
N ASP A 77 -2.85 35.63 35.25
CA ASP A 77 -3.89 36.07 36.20
C ASP A 77 -5.25 35.46 35.87
N VAL A 78 -5.57 35.37 34.57
CA VAL A 78 -6.80 34.75 34.10
C VAL A 78 -6.78 33.26 34.39
N LEU A 79 -5.67 32.54 34.15
CA LEU A 79 -5.52 31.14 34.49
C LEU A 79 -5.75 30.86 36.00
N ASN A 80 -5.24 31.73 36.86
CA ASN A 80 -5.43 31.59 38.30
C ASN A 80 -6.92 31.66 38.68
N ARG A 81 -7.70 32.53 38.02
CA ARG A 81 -9.13 32.77 38.28
C ARG A 81 -10.07 31.85 37.55
N THR A 82 -9.59 31.08 36.55
CA THR A 82 -10.42 30.15 35.78
C THR A 82 -10.89 29.02 36.66
N SER A 83 -12.21 28.91 36.87
CA SER A 83 -12.85 27.79 37.55
C SER A 83 -13.18 26.66 36.55
N GLY A 84 -13.22 25.40 37.01
CA GLY A 84 -13.57 24.26 36.20
C GLY A 84 -12.41 23.60 35.44
N MET A 85 -11.22 24.20 35.46
CA MET A 85 -10.03 23.58 34.90
C MET A 85 -9.35 22.69 35.97
N ASP A 86 -8.90 21.51 35.56
CA ASP A 86 -8.18 20.60 36.46
C ASP A 86 -6.95 21.27 37.07
N ILE A 87 -6.80 21.11 38.40
CA ILE A 87 -5.73 21.74 39.16
C ILE A 87 -4.33 21.28 38.65
N SER A 88 -4.22 20.05 38.19
CA SER A 88 -2.97 19.47 37.71
C SER A 88 -2.56 19.99 36.31
N LEU A 89 -3.53 20.47 35.51
CA LEU A 89 -3.26 21.05 34.19
C LEU A 89 -2.79 22.51 34.28
N LYS A 90 -3.23 23.24 35.32
CA LYS A 90 -2.87 24.68 35.48
C LYS A 90 -1.37 24.94 35.51
N PRO A 91 -0.51 24.19 36.20
CA PRO A 91 0.94 24.40 36.18
C PRO A 91 1.54 24.24 34.76
N ILE A 92 1.05 23.24 34.00
CA ILE A 92 1.52 22.99 32.64
C ILE A 92 1.15 24.19 31.75
N LEU A 93 -0.10 24.64 31.81
CA LEU A 93 -0.54 25.77 31.04
C LEU A 93 0.21 27.06 31.43
N LYS A 94 0.43 27.29 32.73
CA LYS A 94 1.19 28.45 33.21
C LYS A 94 2.60 28.50 32.62
N LYS A 95 3.26 27.34 32.53
CA LYS A 95 4.59 27.23 31.94
C LYS A 95 4.57 27.45 30.44
N LEU A 96 3.54 26.90 29.73
CA LEU A 96 3.38 27.09 28.30
C LEU A 96 3.18 28.54 27.89
N VAL A 97 2.28 29.26 28.59
CA VAL A 97 1.89 30.65 28.27
C VAL A 97 2.67 31.67 29.07
N ALA A 98 3.85 31.36 29.58
CA ALA A 98 4.72 32.31 30.22
C ALA A 98 5.10 33.45 29.25
N GLU A 99 5.13 34.71 29.75
CA GLU A 99 5.43 35.88 28.94
C GLU A 99 6.87 35.83 28.40
N ASN A 100 7.82 35.47 29.28
CA ASN A 100 9.21 35.28 28.90
C ASN A 100 9.40 33.87 28.29
N PRO A 101 9.96 33.74 27.07
CA PRO A 101 10.25 32.46 26.46
C PRO A 101 11.13 31.54 27.29
N ASP A 102 12.03 32.07 28.11
CA ASP A 102 12.94 31.25 28.93
C ASP A 102 12.25 30.62 30.14
N ASP A 103 11.09 31.10 30.54
CA ASP A 103 10.26 30.48 31.59
C ASP A 103 9.32 29.42 31.07
N ARG A 104 9.30 29.18 29.75
CA ARG A 104 8.54 28.12 29.11
C ARG A 104 9.31 26.78 29.12
N TYR A 105 8.68 25.75 28.59
CA TYR A 105 9.37 24.47 28.32
C TYR A 105 10.52 24.68 27.35
N GLU A 106 11.62 23.99 27.60
CA GLU A 106 12.80 24.07 26.73
C GLU A 106 12.52 23.49 25.34
N ASN A 107 11.71 22.43 25.31
CA ASN A 107 11.29 21.77 24.08
C ASN A 107 9.98 20.99 24.31
N VAL A 108 9.42 20.47 23.21
CA VAL A 108 8.18 19.66 23.21
C VAL A 108 8.31 18.40 24.08
N PHE A 109 9.49 17.86 24.25
CA PHE A 109 9.71 16.62 25.01
C PHE A 109 9.59 16.83 26.53
N GLU A 110 10.06 17.95 27.04
CA GLU A 110 9.86 18.33 28.43
C GLU A 110 8.37 18.52 28.74
N LEU A 111 7.65 19.21 27.86
CA LEU A 111 6.20 19.38 27.93
C LEU A 111 5.48 18.02 27.93
N ARG A 112 5.87 17.13 27.04
CA ARG A 112 5.29 15.80 26.91
C ARG A 112 5.46 14.96 28.16
N ALA A 113 6.62 15.05 28.81
CA ALA A 113 6.88 14.37 30.07
C ALA A 113 5.92 14.79 31.20
N ASP A 114 5.58 16.08 31.26
CA ASP A 114 4.63 16.58 32.27
C ASP A 114 3.17 16.20 31.93
N PHE A 115 2.79 16.19 30.66
CA PHE A 115 1.50 15.66 30.24
C PHE A 115 1.38 14.15 30.52
N SER A 116 2.45 13.39 30.32
CA SER A 116 2.47 11.95 30.60
C SER A 116 2.20 11.64 32.06
N LYS A 117 2.85 12.38 32.98
CA LYS A 117 2.58 12.26 34.42
C LYS A 117 1.12 12.60 34.78
N LEU A 118 0.55 13.58 34.09
CA LEU A 118 -0.86 13.90 34.26
C LEU A 118 -1.77 12.76 33.82
N PHE A 119 -1.52 12.17 32.64
CA PHE A 119 -2.29 11.06 32.08
C PHE A 119 -2.21 9.79 32.96
N THR A 120 -1.02 9.47 33.44
CA THR A 120 -0.79 8.28 34.31
C THR A 120 -1.64 8.37 35.60
N ARG A 121 -1.84 9.60 36.14
CA ARG A 121 -2.72 9.82 37.30
C ARG A 121 -4.20 9.59 37.02
N PHE A 122 -4.66 9.90 35.81
CA PHE A 122 -6.05 9.70 35.42
C PHE A 122 -6.41 8.24 35.12
N LEU A 123 -5.42 7.39 34.76
CA LEU A 123 -5.67 6.02 34.32
C LEU A 123 -5.62 4.98 35.45
N ASN A 124 -5.21 5.35 36.70
CA ASN A 124 -5.13 4.47 37.86
C ASN A 124 -4.51 3.07 37.51
N LEU A 125 -3.31 3.07 36.92
CA LEU A 125 -2.65 1.84 36.47
C LEU A 125 -1.92 1.17 37.62
N ASP A 126 -2.52 0.12 38.17
CA ASP A 126 -2.00 -0.56 39.37
C ASP A 126 -0.87 -1.57 39.09
N LYS A 127 -0.76 -2.06 37.85
CA LYS A 127 0.23 -3.09 37.45
C LYS A 127 1.36 -2.48 36.64
N THR A 128 2.56 -2.97 36.84
CA THR A 128 3.75 -2.55 36.10
C THR A 128 4.30 -3.70 35.24
N ILE A 129 4.43 -3.46 33.95
CA ILE A 129 4.92 -4.41 32.96
C ILE A 129 6.30 -3.95 32.49
N ILE A 130 7.31 -4.81 32.64
CA ILE A 130 8.67 -4.48 32.26
C ILE A 130 8.97 -5.03 30.86
N LEU A 131 9.33 -4.13 29.96
CA LEU A 131 9.88 -4.45 28.64
C LEU A 131 11.37 -4.11 28.61
N THR A 132 12.22 -5.09 28.29
CA THR A 132 13.64 -4.83 28.07
C THR A 132 13.91 -4.60 26.59
N ALA A 133 14.65 -3.55 26.28
CA ALA A 133 15.01 -3.24 24.90
C ALA A 133 16.50 -3.01 24.75
N ALA A 134 17.16 -3.78 23.89
CA ALA A 134 18.55 -3.53 23.53
C ALA A 134 18.68 -2.21 22.76
N TYR A 135 19.83 -1.56 22.89
CA TYR A 135 20.15 -0.30 22.20
C TYR A 135 19.85 -0.32 20.69
N GLU A 136 20.15 -1.44 20.03
CA GLU A 136 19.93 -1.62 18.60
C GLU A 136 18.42 -1.54 18.23
N ARG A 137 17.54 -1.99 19.13
CA ARG A 137 16.08 -1.92 18.93
C ARG A 137 15.56 -0.49 19.04
N ILE A 138 16.13 0.32 19.92
CA ILE A 138 15.79 1.75 20.00
C ILE A 138 16.24 2.48 18.74
N LYS A 139 17.37 2.10 18.15
CA LYS A 139 17.81 2.59 16.84
C LYS A 139 16.82 2.25 15.71
N GLU A 140 16.20 1.08 15.74
CA GLU A 140 15.16 0.71 14.75
C GLU A 140 14.01 1.71 14.74
N LEU A 141 13.54 2.15 15.91
CA LEU A 141 12.47 3.17 16.01
C LEU A 141 12.88 4.51 15.38
N ARG A 142 14.16 4.88 15.44
CA ARG A 142 14.67 6.07 14.75
C ARG A 142 14.68 5.89 13.24
N ASN A 143 15.09 4.73 12.76
CA ASN A 143 15.10 4.41 11.33
C ASN A 143 13.68 4.37 10.75
N LEU A 144 12.69 3.95 11.55
CA LEU A 144 11.27 3.97 11.22
C LEU A 144 10.64 5.37 11.34
N LYS A 145 11.43 6.41 11.69
CA LYS A 145 10.98 7.79 11.95
C LYS A 145 9.91 7.87 13.05
N LEU A 146 9.92 6.93 13.98
CA LEU A 146 9.01 6.85 15.12
C LEU A 146 9.58 7.48 16.39
N LEU A 147 10.89 7.74 16.40
CA LEU A 147 11.60 8.49 17.43
C LEU A 147 12.37 9.63 16.78
N PRO A 148 12.29 10.87 17.29
CA PRO A 148 13.10 11.98 16.82
C PRO A 148 14.59 11.71 17.03
N GLN A 149 15.42 12.17 16.10
CA GLN A 149 16.87 11.98 16.13
C GLN A 149 17.53 12.67 17.35
N SER A 150 16.94 13.77 17.81
CA SER A 150 17.45 14.62 18.89
C SER A 150 17.23 14.08 20.31
N ILE A 151 16.34 13.09 20.48
CA ILE A 151 16.03 12.51 21.81
C ILE A 151 17.18 11.60 22.25
N ASN A 152 17.69 11.80 23.48
CA ASN A 152 18.61 10.86 24.08
C ASN A 152 17.91 9.55 24.48
N ILE A 153 18.69 8.46 24.69
CA ILE A 153 18.15 7.13 24.96
C ILE A 153 17.35 7.11 26.26
N LYS A 154 17.86 7.77 27.30
CA LYS A 154 17.19 7.83 28.61
C LYS A 154 15.79 8.42 28.48
N MET A 155 15.65 9.52 27.78
CA MET A 155 14.37 10.18 27.56
C MET A 155 13.44 9.33 26.66
N ALA A 156 14.01 8.62 25.68
CA ALA A 156 13.24 7.70 24.85
C ALA A 156 12.61 6.57 25.67
N THR A 157 13.39 5.94 26.56
CA THR A 157 12.94 4.80 27.39
C THR A 157 12.08 5.20 28.58
N GLU A 158 12.38 6.33 29.22
CA GLU A 158 11.67 6.76 30.44
C GLU A 158 10.36 7.50 30.14
N THR A 159 10.23 8.11 28.96
CA THR A 159 9.09 8.95 28.64
C THR A 159 8.41 8.56 27.34
N TYR A 160 9.11 8.66 26.21
CA TYR A 160 8.49 8.59 24.89
C TYR A 160 7.91 7.22 24.54
N MET A 161 8.66 6.15 24.85
CA MET A 161 8.21 4.78 24.55
C MET A 161 7.05 4.33 25.45
N PRO A 162 7.08 4.57 26.79
CA PRO A 162 5.94 4.24 27.66
C PRO A 162 4.64 4.96 27.26
N GLU A 163 4.73 6.23 26.87
CA GLU A 163 3.56 7.00 26.42
C GLU A 163 2.83 6.40 25.21
N ASN A 164 3.56 5.72 24.34
CA ASN A 164 2.96 5.02 23.21
C ASN A 164 1.97 3.91 23.65
N PHE A 165 2.07 3.44 24.90
CA PHE A 165 1.29 2.32 25.44
C PHE A 165 0.32 2.70 26.56
N LEU A 166 -0.09 3.95 26.65
CA LEU A 166 -1.04 4.42 27.68
C LEU A 166 -2.43 3.76 27.58
N ASP A 167 -2.87 3.40 26.37
CA ASP A 167 -4.07 2.60 26.14
C ASP A 167 -3.61 1.24 25.60
N LEU A 168 -3.30 0.34 26.52
CA LEU A 168 -2.57 -0.88 26.26
C LEU A 168 -3.47 -2.05 25.89
N TYR A 169 -3.14 -2.69 24.79
CA TYR A 169 -3.72 -3.96 24.39
C TYR A 169 -2.58 -4.95 24.10
N ALA A 170 -2.81 -6.24 24.34
CA ALA A 170 -1.81 -7.25 24.07
C ALA A 170 -2.41 -8.54 23.51
N PHE A 171 -1.60 -9.26 22.74
CA PHE A 171 -1.92 -10.55 22.16
C PHE A 171 -0.63 -11.40 22.12
N CYS A 172 -0.73 -12.72 21.98
CA CYS A 172 0.42 -13.54 21.68
C CYS A 172 0.14 -14.50 20.53
N ARG A 173 1.22 -14.96 19.89
CA ARG A 173 1.16 -15.97 18.84
C ARG A 173 2.35 -16.90 18.93
N LYS A 174 2.19 -18.13 18.44
CA LYS A 174 3.29 -19.05 18.25
C LYS A 174 4.05 -18.71 16.97
N GLU A 175 5.37 -18.81 17.01
CA GLU A 175 6.25 -18.67 15.86
C GLU A 175 7.24 -19.84 15.83
N GLU A 176 7.27 -20.58 14.72
CA GLU A 176 8.22 -21.68 14.52
C GLU A 176 9.60 -21.08 14.18
N SER A 177 10.63 -21.47 14.91
CA SER A 177 12.02 -21.17 14.57
C SER A 177 12.56 -22.20 13.57
N ASN A 178 13.62 -21.83 12.84
CA ASN A 178 14.28 -22.73 11.88
C ASN A 178 14.84 -24.04 12.51
N GLU A 179 14.77 -24.18 13.82
CA GLU A 179 15.28 -25.34 14.59
C GLU A 179 14.13 -26.18 15.19
N ASN A 180 12.89 -26.04 14.70
CA ASN A 180 11.68 -26.71 15.22
C ASN A 180 11.34 -26.41 16.69
N GLU A 181 11.81 -25.31 17.23
CA GLU A 181 11.38 -24.82 18.55
C GLU A 181 10.26 -23.80 18.38
N GLU A 182 9.10 -24.09 19.02
CA GLU A 182 7.98 -23.16 19.09
C GLU A 182 8.30 -22.04 20.10
N THR A 183 8.36 -20.80 19.63
CA THR A 183 8.55 -19.64 20.49
C THR A 183 7.27 -18.82 20.56
N MET A 184 6.85 -18.43 21.77
CA MET A 184 5.70 -17.56 21.96
C MET A 184 6.13 -16.10 21.82
N ILE A 185 5.55 -15.40 20.87
CA ILE A 185 5.75 -13.95 20.65
C ILE A 185 4.58 -13.20 21.27
N TYR A 186 4.88 -12.29 22.20
CA TYR A 186 3.93 -11.40 22.85
C TYR A 186 3.96 -10.04 22.16
N ILE A 187 2.79 -9.52 21.79
CA ILE A 187 2.65 -8.30 21.03
C ILE A 187 1.92 -7.27 21.88
N PHE A 188 2.58 -6.17 22.19
CA PHE A 188 1.99 -5.04 22.91
C PHE A 188 1.66 -3.94 21.90
N LEU A 189 0.38 -3.57 21.82
CA LEU A 189 -0.15 -2.62 20.88
C LEU A 189 -0.16 -1.21 21.49
N GLY A 190 0.62 -0.32 20.90
CA GLY A 190 0.65 1.10 21.27
C GLY A 190 -0.15 1.99 20.33
N PHE A 191 0.07 3.30 20.40
CA PHE A 191 -0.58 4.27 19.51
C PHE A 191 0.04 4.30 18.11
N ASN A 192 1.37 4.39 18.03
CA ASN A 192 2.09 4.58 16.77
C ASN A 192 2.92 3.35 16.36
N PHE A 193 3.26 2.51 17.32
CA PHE A 193 4.02 1.29 17.09
C PHE A 193 3.67 0.22 18.11
N GLN A 194 3.86 -1.04 17.71
CA GLN A 194 3.76 -2.20 18.56
C GLN A 194 5.14 -2.74 18.91
N ALA A 195 5.25 -3.37 20.07
CA ALA A 195 6.42 -4.12 20.50
C ALA A 195 6.13 -5.61 20.41
N GLU A 196 6.95 -6.35 19.66
CA GLU A 196 6.96 -7.81 19.65
C GLU A 196 8.05 -8.29 20.60
N CYS A 197 7.68 -9.15 21.54
CA CYS A 197 8.53 -9.53 22.67
C CYS A 197 8.55 -11.05 22.84
N VAL A 198 9.66 -11.56 23.34
CA VAL A 198 9.75 -12.91 23.93
C VAL A 198 9.79 -12.76 25.44
N PHE A 199 9.15 -13.64 26.17
CA PHE A 199 9.17 -13.59 27.62
C PHE A 199 10.39 -14.33 28.15
N ASP A 200 11.16 -13.66 29.02
CA ASP A 200 12.28 -14.24 29.78
C ASP A 200 11.74 -14.73 31.13
N ASP A 201 11.63 -16.04 31.26
CA ASP A 201 11.09 -16.66 32.49
C ASP A 201 12.04 -16.52 33.71
N GLU A 202 13.36 -16.41 33.48
CA GLU A 202 14.33 -16.24 34.57
C GLU A 202 14.24 -14.85 35.19
N GLN A 203 14.07 -13.83 34.35
CA GLN A 203 14.00 -12.43 34.80
C GLN A 203 12.56 -11.95 34.98
N SER A 204 11.57 -12.72 34.51
CA SER A 204 10.15 -12.37 34.50
C SER A 204 9.87 -11.04 33.78
N VAL A 205 10.47 -10.83 32.59
CA VAL A 205 10.33 -9.62 31.79
C VAL A 205 10.06 -9.97 30.35
N PHE A 206 9.57 -9.01 29.58
CA PHE A 206 9.39 -9.13 28.14
C PHE A 206 10.59 -8.54 27.39
N ASP A 207 11.34 -9.36 26.68
CA ASP A 207 12.44 -8.94 25.81
C ASP A 207 11.94 -8.51 24.45
N VAL A 208 12.12 -7.25 24.08
CA VAL A 208 11.70 -6.73 22.79
C VAL A 208 12.60 -7.27 21.68
N VAL A 209 12.02 -8.07 20.80
CA VAL A 209 12.70 -8.62 19.62
C VAL A 209 12.50 -7.74 18.39
N LYS A 210 11.38 -6.99 18.31
CA LYS A 210 11.09 -6.12 17.17
C LYS A 210 10.11 -5.01 17.53
N PHE A 211 10.25 -3.86 16.86
CA PHE A 211 9.22 -2.83 16.79
C PHE A 211 8.62 -2.76 15.41
N ARG A 212 7.30 -2.57 15.31
CA ARG A 212 6.61 -2.32 14.06
C ARG A 212 5.79 -1.05 14.14
N LYS A 213 5.80 -0.26 13.06
CA LYS A 213 4.93 0.90 12.92
C LYS A 213 3.49 0.45 12.75
N ILE A 214 2.56 1.14 13.40
CA ILE A 214 1.12 0.91 13.26
C ILE A 214 0.53 2.14 12.60
N PRO A 215 -0.13 2.02 11.43
CA PRO A 215 -0.99 3.06 10.92
C PRO A 215 -2.15 3.34 11.89
N PRO A 216 -2.60 4.58 12.07
CA PRO A 216 -3.67 4.91 13.03
C PRO A 216 -4.96 4.10 12.82
N ILE A 217 -5.34 3.86 11.57
CA ILE A 217 -6.54 3.08 11.19
C ILE A 217 -6.42 1.61 11.63
N ASP A 218 -5.22 1.04 11.57
CA ASP A 218 -4.98 -0.36 11.95
C ASP A 218 -5.17 -0.61 13.45
N ARG A 219 -4.90 0.40 14.27
CA ARG A 219 -4.96 0.25 15.72
C ARG A 219 -6.33 -0.17 16.22
N ASP A 220 -7.40 0.46 15.74
CA ASP A 220 -8.77 0.16 16.19
C ASP A 220 -9.22 -1.24 15.73
N ARG A 221 -8.74 -1.71 14.60
CA ARG A 221 -8.94 -3.08 14.13
C ARG A 221 -8.20 -4.08 15.02
N LEU A 222 -6.93 -3.84 15.30
CA LEU A 222 -6.11 -4.71 16.15
C LEU A 222 -6.66 -4.79 17.57
N LYS A 223 -7.19 -3.70 18.13
CA LYS A 223 -7.86 -3.71 19.43
C LYS A 223 -8.97 -4.75 19.55
N LYS A 224 -9.70 -5.03 18.48
CA LYS A 224 -10.78 -6.04 18.49
C LYS A 224 -10.27 -7.47 18.71
N ARG A 225 -9.01 -7.72 18.40
CA ARG A 225 -8.34 -9.03 18.49
C ARG A 225 -7.46 -9.17 19.72
N PHE A 226 -7.13 -8.08 20.38
CA PHE A 226 -6.17 -8.01 21.47
C PHE A 226 -6.90 -7.89 22.80
N ALA A 227 -6.39 -8.53 23.84
CA ALA A 227 -6.86 -8.33 25.19
C ALA A 227 -6.51 -6.92 25.67
N LYS A 228 -7.49 -6.21 26.25
CA LYS A 228 -7.19 -4.96 26.94
C LYS A 228 -6.42 -5.26 28.24
N ILE A 229 -5.30 -4.62 28.44
CA ILE A 229 -4.43 -4.82 29.60
C ILE A 229 -4.46 -3.57 30.46
N GLU A 230 -4.74 -3.73 31.75
CA GLU A 230 -4.65 -2.66 32.74
C GLU A 230 -3.24 -2.69 33.36
N GLY A 231 -2.40 -1.72 32.98
CA GLY A 231 -1.04 -1.64 33.44
C GLY A 231 -0.20 -0.59 32.71
N GLU A 232 0.87 -0.13 33.34
CA GLU A 232 1.86 0.74 32.73
C GLU A 232 3.06 -0.05 32.21
N ILE A 233 3.56 0.29 31.02
CA ILE A 233 4.79 -0.29 30.49
C ILE A 233 5.98 0.56 30.93
N ARG A 234 7.02 -0.10 31.44
CA ARG A 234 8.34 0.48 31.71
C ARG A 234 9.39 -0.17 30.83
N PHE A 235 10.12 0.65 30.11
CA PHE A 235 11.26 0.19 29.32
C PHE A 235 12.54 0.26 30.13
N VAL A 236 13.28 -0.84 30.14
CA VAL A 236 14.54 -0.95 30.89
C VAL A 236 15.64 -1.50 29.98
N ASP A 237 16.89 -1.07 30.18
CA ASP A 237 18.04 -1.61 29.46
C ASP A 237 18.27 -3.07 29.89
N LYS A 238 18.40 -3.98 28.96
CA LYS A 238 18.61 -5.43 29.19
C LYS A 238 19.79 -5.74 30.14
N ARG A 239 20.74 -4.81 30.24
CA ARG A 239 21.94 -4.97 31.07
C ARG A 239 21.76 -4.55 32.53
N ILE A 240 20.63 -3.96 32.91
CA ILE A 240 20.37 -3.46 34.25
C ILE A 240 19.59 -4.53 35.04
N ALA A 241 20.05 -4.87 36.26
CA ALA A 241 19.35 -5.80 37.12
C ALA A 241 18.03 -5.20 37.65
N HIS A 242 16.88 -5.86 37.39
CA HIS A 242 15.53 -5.33 37.63
C HIS A 242 14.97 -5.68 39.01
N ARG A 243 15.78 -6.20 39.94
CA ARG A 243 15.35 -6.80 41.22
C ARG A 243 14.61 -5.86 42.17
N GLU A 244 14.69 -4.56 41.95
CA GLU A 244 14.10 -3.56 42.86
C GLU A 244 12.81 -2.90 42.29
N LEU A 245 12.38 -3.22 41.06
CA LEU A 245 11.19 -2.64 40.47
C LEU A 245 9.96 -3.51 40.73
N LYS A 246 8.80 -2.86 41.01
CA LYS A 246 7.51 -3.56 40.95
C LYS A 246 7.37 -4.17 39.58
N ASN A 247 7.10 -5.46 39.49
CA ASN A 247 7.05 -6.18 38.25
C ASN A 247 5.90 -7.20 38.25
N ASP A 248 4.87 -6.89 37.51
CA ASP A 248 3.69 -7.74 37.35
C ASP A 248 3.67 -8.46 35.96
N SER A 249 4.81 -8.45 35.24
CA SER A 249 4.92 -9.00 33.89
C SER A 249 4.58 -10.48 33.79
N PHE A 250 4.89 -11.28 34.80
CA PHE A 250 4.55 -12.70 34.81
C PHE A 250 3.03 -12.93 34.91
N GLU A 251 2.33 -12.14 35.73
CA GLU A 251 0.86 -12.19 35.77
C GLU A 251 0.23 -11.78 34.43
N ILE A 252 0.76 -10.72 33.85
CA ILE A 252 0.30 -10.24 32.54
C ILE A 252 0.57 -11.26 31.43
N LYS A 253 1.73 -11.93 31.44
CA LYS A 253 2.02 -13.04 30.53
C LYS A 253 0.90 -14.09 30.57
N ASN A 254 0.51 -14.52 31.76
CA ASN A 254 -0.53 -15.53 31.91
C ASN A 254 -1.89 -15.04 31.42
N ILE A 255 -2.26 -13.79 31.71
CA ILE A 255 -3.51 -13.20 31.19
C ILE A 255 -3.54 -13.19 29.66
N ILE A 256 -2.44 -12.80 29.00
CA ILE A 256 -2.34 -12.78 27.55
C ILE A 256 -2.37 -14.20 26.99
N TYR A 257 -1.68 -15.13 27.62
CA TYR A 257 -1.64 -16.53 27.21
C TYR A 257 -3.00 -17.22 27.36
N ASP A 258 -3.68 -17.04 28.49
CA ASP A 258 -5.03 -17.58 28.72
C ASP A 258 -6.04 -17.02 27.71
N TYR A 259 -5.91 -15.73 27.38
CA TYR A 259 -6.72 -15.12 26.34
C TYR A 259 -6.45 -15.77 24.96
N TYR A 260 -5.20 -16.00 24.62
CA TYR A 260 -4.80 -16.69 23.39
C TYR A 260 -5.32 -18.12 23.34
N GLU A 261 -5.11 -18.93 24.39
CA GLU A 261 -5.60 -20.32 24.46
C GLU A 261 -7.13 -20.39 24.34
N ASN A 262 -7.85 -19.49 24.99
CA ASN A 262 -9.30 -19.37 24.85
C ASN A 262 -9.71 -18.97 23.43
N TYR A 263 -8.94 -18.10 22.79
CA TYR A 263 -9.16 -17.69 21.41
C TYR A 263 -8.90 -18.85 20.45
N MET A 264 -7.83 -19.62 20.66
CA MET A 264 -7.44 -20.76 19.82
C MET A 264 -8.28 -22.00 20.07
N SER A 265 -8.57 -22.34 21.33
CA SER A 265 -9.34 -23.54 21.69
C SER A 265 -10.78 -23.51 21.22
N LYS A 266 -11.39 -22.35 21.14
CA LYS A 266 -12.75 -22.21 20.63
C LYS A 266 -12.93 -22.62 19.19
N ASN A 267 -11.87 -22.76 18.37
CA ASN A 267 -12.08 -22.76 16.93
C ASN A 267 -11.13 -23.59 16.06
N ASN A 268 -10.14 -24.28 16.57
CA ASN A 268 -9.26 -25.16 15.76
C ASN A 268 -8.82 -24.60 14.38
N VAL A 269 -8.67 -23.27 14.29
CA VAL A 269 -8.56 -22.52 13.03
C VAL A 269 -7.29 -22.86 12.26
N ASP A 270 -6.18 -23.05 13.01
CA ASP A 270 -4.88 -23.34 12.37
C ASP A 270 -4.86 -24.73 11.72
N CYS A 271 -5.50 -25.72 12.35
CA CYS A 271 -5.62 -27.05 11.77
C CYS A 271 -6.47 -27.01 10.49
N GLU A 272 -7.63 -26.41 10.54
CA GLU A 272 -8.52 -26.25 9.39
C GLU A 272 -7.86 -25.46 8.24
N TYR A 273 -7.13 -24.39 8.57
CA TYR A 273 -6.41 -23.60 7.58
C TYR A 273 -5.28 -24.42 6.94
N LYS A 274 -4.48 -25.11 7.74
CA LYS A 274 -3.35 -25.90 7.25
C LYS A 274 -3.82 -27.08 6.40
N GLU A 275 -4.90 -27.76 6.80
CA GLU A 275 -5.50 -28.83 6.03
C GLU A 275 -5.97 -28.34 4.64
N LYS A 276 -6.65 -27.20 4.58
CA LYS A 276 -7.23 -26.68 3.34
C LYS A 276 -6.23 -25.95 2.44
N TYR A 277 -5.24 -25.27 3.03
CA TYR A 277 -4.38 -24.31 2.31
C TYR A 277 -2.88 -24.53 2.47
N GLY A 278 -2.44 -25.44 3.35
CA GLY A 278 -1.01 -25.70 3.59
C GLY A 278 -0.26 -26.13 2.34
N VAL A 279 -0.89 -26.95 1.50
CA VAL A 279 -0.33 -27.43 0.22
C VAL A 279 0.13 -26.31 -0.72
N TRP A 280 -0.50 -25.13 -0.65
CA TRP A 280 -0.12 -23.99 -1.49
C TRP A 280 1.24 -23.41 -1.12
N ARG A 281 1.59 -23.44 0.17
CA ARG A 281 2.92 -23.03 0.62
C ARG A 281 3.98 -23.99 0.09
N ASP A 282 3.74 -25.27 0.24
CA ASP A 282 4.68 -26.30 -0.21
C ASP A 282 4.89 -26.22 -1.73
N LEU A 283 3.82 -26.00 -2.50
CA LEU A 283 3.91 -25.77 -3.94
C LEU A 283 4.76 -24.53 -4.30
N LEU A 284 4.51 -23.39 -3.63
CA LEU A 284 5.25 -22.17 -3.90
C LEU A 284 6.74 -22.28 -3.53
N GLU A 285 7.06 -23.00 -2.46
CA GLU A 285 8.46 -23.27 -2.10
C GLU A 285 9.15 -24.13 -3.17
N LEU A 286 8.46 -25.15 -3.69
CA LEU A 286 8.96 -25.97 -4.79
C LEU A 286 9.14 -25.14 -6.07
N ILE A 287 8.18 -24.29 -6.43
CA ILE A 287 8.30 -23.37 -7.58
C ILE A 287 9.50 -22.43 -7.39
N ARG A 288 9.70 -21.88 -6.19
CA ARG A 288 10.84 -21.02 -5.88
C ARG A 288 12.18 -21.74 -6.06
N GLU A 289 12.27 -22.98 -5.59
CA GLU A 289 13.46 -23.80 -5.78
C GLU A 289 13.69 -24.15 -7.26
N ASP A 290 12.61 -24.44 -8.00
CA ASP A 290 12.70 -24.77 -9.41
C ASP A 290 13.19 -23.58 -10.23
N ILE A 291 12.64 -22.38 -9.99
CA ILE A 291 13.11 -21.14 -10.61
C ILE A 291 14.62 -20.96 -10.40
N GLU A 292 15.15 -21.23 -9.19
CA GLU A 292 16.57 -21.05 -8.89
C GLU A 292 17.46 -22.13 -9.54
N LYS A 293 16.96 -23.36 -9.61
CA LYS A 293 17.70 -24.50 -10.18
C LYS A 293 17.74 -24.47 -11.71
N ASN A 294 16.60 -24.14 -12.33
CA ASN A 294 16.38 -24.24 -13.77
C ASN A 294 16.61 -22.93 -14.54
N VAL A 295 17.30 -21.95 -13.94
CA VAL A 295 17.72 -20.75 -14.65
C VAL A 295 18.56 -21.12 -15.86
N VAL A 296 18.10 -20.78 -17.05
CA VAL A 296 18.86 -20.98 -18.29
C VAL A 296 20.11 -20.08 -18.26
N ARG A 297 21.27 -20.70 -18.07
CA ARG A 297 22.57 -20.02 -18.02
C ARG A 297 23.32 -20.31 -19.31
N LEU A 298 23.59 -19.26 -20.08
CA LEU A 298 24.33 -19.34 -21.33
C LEU A 298 25.78 -18.88 -21.09
N PRO A 299 26.76 -19.81 -21.15
CA PRO A 299 28.17 -19.47 -21.01
C PRO A 299 28.67 -18.78 -22.25
N TYR A 300 29.41 -17.66 -22.09
CA TYR A 300 30.04 -16.92 -23.17
C TYR A 300 31.54 -16.76 -22.97
N ASP A 301 32.29 -16.70 -24.10
CA ASP A 301 33.73 -16.51 -24.14
C ASP A 301 34.12 -15.04 -24.25
N SER A 302 33.31 -14.26 -24.98
CA SER A 302 33.55 -12.84 -25.21
C SER A 302 32.23 -12.15 -25.60
N TYR A 303 32.26 -10.83 -25.53
CA TYR A 303 31.15 -10.02 -26.07
C TYR A 303 31.70 -8.80 -26.81
N GLU A 304 30.95 -8.27 -27.76
CA GLU A 304 31.19 -7.05 -28.50
C GLU A 304 30.00 -6.09 -28.39
N VAL A 305 30.31 -4.79 -28.34
CA VAL A 305 29.30 -3.72 -28.35
C VAL A 305 29.38 -3.00 -29.68
N LYS A 306 28.30 -3.05 -30.47
CA LYS A 306 28.24 -2.37 -31.77
C LYS A 306 26.82 -1.89 -32.05
N ASN A 307 26.67 -0.62 -32.42
CA ASN A 307 25.37 -0.02 -32.80
C ASN A 307 24.23 -0.27 -31.77
N ASN A 308 24.48 -0.03 -30.49
CA ASN A 308 23.54 -0.27 -29.39
C ASN A 308 23.14 -1.75 -29.15
N LEU A 309 23.90 -2.68 -29.77
CA LEU A 309 23.70 -4.11 -29.61
C LEU A 309 24.91 -4.73 -28.90
N LEU A 310 24.61 -5.65 -27.99
CA LEU A 310 25.54 -6.54 -27.31
C LEU A 310 25.52 -7.90 -28.00
N ARG A 311 26.63 -8.35 -28.53
CA ARG A 311 26.79 -9.64 -29.18
C ARG A 311 27.66 -10.55 -28.31
N PHE A 312 27.05 -11.54 -27.71
CA PHE A 312 27.70 -12.55 -26.87
C PHE A 312 28.09 -13.74 -27.72
N LYS A 313 29.39 -14.05 -27.78
CA LYS A 313 29.89 -15.28 -28.38
C LYS A 313 29.82 -16.40 -27.35
N LEU A 314 28.93 -17.34 -27.57
CA LEU A 314 28.74 -18.47 -26.68
C LEU A 314 29.88 -19.49 -26.75
N LYS A 315 30.14 -20.17 -25.64
CA LYS A 315 31.09 -21.27 -25.58
C LYS A 315 30.70 -22.41 -26.53
N LYS A 316 31.73 -23.05 -27.10
CA LYS A 316 31.52 -24.17 -28.02
C LYS A 316 30.75 -25.31 -27.34
N GLY A 317 29.66 -25.74 -27.95
CA GLY A 317 28.79 -26.79 -27.41
C GLY A 317 27.64 -26.26 -26.55
N THR A 318 27.45 -24.95 -26.40
CA THR A 318 26.23 -24.39 -25.77
C THR A 318 25.07 -24.56 -26.73
N PHE A 319 24.03 -25.23 -26.25
CA PHE A 319 22.75 -25.39 -26.97
C PHE A 319 21.81 -24.26 -26.59
N ILE A 320 21.27 -23.58 -27.56
CA ILE A 320 20.19 -22.61 -27.40
C ILE A 320 18.92 -23.25 -27.88
N ASP A 321 17.95 -23.37 -27.02
CA ASP A 321 16.60 -23.72 -27.41
C ASP A 321 15.93 -22.45 -27.97
N GLU A 322 15.99 -22.28 -29.29
CA GLU A 322 15.50 -21.09 -29.98
C GLU A 322 13.99 -20.91 -29.85
N GLU A 323 13.23 -22.03 -29.68
CA GLU A 323 11.77 -21.97 -29.46
C GLU A 323 11.40 -21.32 -28.11
N ARG A 324 12.34 -21.31 -27.16
CA ARG A 324 12.16 -20.68 -25.83
C ARG A 324 12.61 -19.22 -25.78
N LEU A 325 13.19 -18.68 -26.86
CA LEU A 325 13.70 -17.30 -26.89
C LEU A 325 12.75 -16.39 -27.68
N ASN A 326 12.08 -15.48 -27.00
CA ASN A 326 11.18 -14.49 -27.58
C ASN A 326 11.81 -13.08 -27.51
N LYS A 327 11.43 -12.20 -28.45
CA LYS A 327 11.90 -10.80 -28.59
C LYS A 327 11.78 -9.93 -27.33
N GLU A 328 10.91 -10.30 -26.38
CA GLU A 328 10.70 -9.55 -25.13
C GLU A 328 11.52 -10.06 -23.94
N GLN A 329 12.33 -11.09 -24.13
CA GLN A 329 13.07 -11.69 -23.03
C GLN A 329 14.28 -10.85 -22.62
N VAL A 330 14.35 -10.55 -21.34
CA VAL A 330 15.44 -9.78 -20.74
C VAL A 330 16.52 -10.73 -20.24
N PHE A 331 17.77 -10.37 -20.52
CA PHE A 331 18.92 -11.10 -20.01
C PHE A 331 19.60 -10.33 -18.88
N VAL A 332 20.08 -11.08 -17.91
CA VAL A 332 20.81 -10.58 -16.75
C VAL A 332 22.14 -11.31 -16.61
N TYR A 333 23.14 -10.68 -15.95
CA TYR A 333 24.29 -11.38 -15.43
C TYR A 333 24.28 -11.38 -13.90
N GLU A 334 24.79 -12.45 -13.30
CA GLU A 334 24.82 -12.64 -11.84
C GLU A 334 26.11 -12.03 -11.27
N LYS A 335 25.99 -10.85 -10.64
CA LYS A 335 27.11 -10.17 -9.99
C LYS A 335 27.23 -10.61 -8.54
N LYS A 336 28.41 -11.11 -8.14
CA LYS A 336 28.70 -11.42 -6.73
C LYS A 336 28.92 -10.13 -5.95
N VAL A 337 28.15 -9.96 -4.86
CA VAL A 337 28.20 -8.75 -4.01
C VAL A 337 28.68 -9.12 -2.61
N GLY A 338 29.79 -8.50 -2.17
CA GLY A 338 30.31 -8.64 -0.82
C GLY A 338 31.32 -9.76 -0.60
N LYS A 339 31.91 -9.81 0.61
CA LYS A 339 32.93 -10.81 1.01
C LYS A 339 32.37 -12.21 1.30
N LYS A 340 31.05 -12.35 1.50
CA LYS A 340 30.38 -13.64 1.63
C LYS A 340 29.93 -14.10 0.24
N LYS A 341 30.34 -15.31 -0.14
CA LYS A 341 30.15 -15.91 -1.48
C LYS A 341 28.67 -16.08 -1.90
N ASP A 342 27.70 -15.82 -1.03
CA ASP A 342 26.32 -16.25 -1.18
C ASP A 342 25.35 -15.13 -1.60
N LYS A 343 25.79 -13.88 -1.79
CA LYS A 343 24.93 -12.82 -2.31
C LYS A 343 25.18 -12.59 -3.79
N ILE A 344 24.32 -13.16 -4.62
CA ILE A 344 24.26 -12.93 -6.06
C ILE A 344 23.22 -11.84 -6.31
N LYS A 345 23.61 -10.79 -7.08
CA LYS A 345 22.71 -9.74 -7.53
C LYS A 345 22.63 -9.79 -9.05
N PRO A 346 21.45 -10.16 -9.63
CA PRO A 346 21.27 -10.13 -11.07
C PRO A 346 21.19 -8.67 -11.56
N VAL A 347 21.94 -8.37 -12.61
CA VAL A 347 22.01 -7.05 -13.26
C VAL A 347 21.52 -7.19 -14.69
N THR A 348 20.56 -6.39 -15.11
CA THR A 348 20.01 -6.40 -16.46
C THR A 348 21.09 -6.04 -17.48
N VAL A 349 21.23 -6.84 -18.52
CA VAL A 349 22.20 -6.65 -19.61
C VAL A 349 21.51 -6.05 -20.83
N GLY A 350 20.41 -6.63 -21.26
CA GLY A 350 19.67 -6.19 -22.43
C GLY A 350 18.47 -7.10 -22.73
N THR A 351 17.75 -6.75 -23.80
CA THR A 351 16.61 -7.49 -24.32
C THR A 351 16.99 -8.28 -25.56
N TYR A 352 16.50 -9.49 -25.72
CA TYR A 352 16.81 -10.36 -26.85
C TYR A 352 16.31 -9.77 -28.16
N GLU A 353 17.19 -9.76 -29.19
CA GLU A 353 16.89 -9.25 -30.54
C GLU A 353 16.79 -10.40 -31.53
N ASN A 354 15.57 -10.76 -31.89
CA ASN A 354 15.26 -11.90 -32.78
C ASN A 354 15.61 -11.65 -34.25
N ASP A 355 15.63 -10.41 -34.70
CA ASP A 355 15.78 -10.09 -36.11
C ASP A 355 17.23 -10.27 -36.58
N ILE A 356 18.16 -10.54 -35.66
CA ILE A 356 19.57 -10.74 -35.95
C ILE A 356 20.01 -12.15 -35.48
N TYR A 357 19.93 -13.12 -36.38
CA TYR A 357 20.42 -14.46 -36.14
C TYR A 357 21.93 -14.57 -36.51
N GLU A 358 22.75 -14.92 -35.54
CA GLU A 358 24.16 -15.27 -35.73
C GLU A 358 24.43 -16.62 -35.05
N LYS A 359 24.90 -17.59 -35.82
CA LYS A 359 25.22 -18.92 -35.28
C LYS A 359 26.20 -18.85 -34.10
N ASN A 360 25.85 -19.43 -32.97
CA ASN A 360 26.58 -19.41 -31.69
C ASN A 360 26.72 -18.02 -31.05
N HIS A 361 25.85 -17.07 -31.38
CA HIS A 361 25.79 -15.77 -30.72
C HIS A 361 24.39 -15.50 -30.16
N VAL A 362 24.36 -14.75 -29.07
CA VAL A 362 23.13 -14.14 -28.54
C VAL A 362 23.29 -12.63 -28.71
N VAL A 363 22.33 -12.02 -29.40
CA VAL A 363 22.32 -10.58 -29.65
C VAL A 363 21.27 -9.94 -28.76
N LEU A 364 21.67 -8.93 -27.99
CA LEU A 364 20.79 -8.21 -27.09
C LEU A 364 20.81 -6.72 -27.42
N GLU A 365 19.67 -6.06 -27.39
CA GLU A 365 19.58 -4.61 -27.35
C GLU A 365 20.06 -4.10 -25.98
N ILE A 366 20.97 -3.14 -25.97
CA ILE A 366 21.68 -2.70 -24.75
C ILE A 366 20.75 -1.95 -23.80
N ASN A 367 20.74 -2.40 -22.54
CA ASN A 367 20.36 -1.54 -21.42
C ASN A 367 21.61 -0.78 -20.92
N LYS A 368 21.65 0.54 -21.09
CA LYS A 368 22.81 1.40 -20.79
C LYS A 368 23.38 1.24 -19.37
N GLN A 369 22.58 0.84 -18.40
CA GLN A 369 23.03 0.60 -17.02
C GLN A 369 23.68 -0.79 -16.83
N GLY A 370 23.36 -1.76 -17.67
CA GLY A 370 23.78 -3.15 -17.53
C GLY A 370 25.18 -3.47 -18.03
N THR A 371 25.79 -2.60 -18.84
CA THR A 371 27.16 -2.81 -19.37
C THR A 371 28.26 -2.46 -18.39
N ILE A 372 27.95 -1.72 -17.32
CA ILE A 372 28.93 -1.31 -16.30
C ILE A 372 29.31 -2.48 -15.41
N GLY A 373 30.54 -3.01 -15.65
CA GLY A 373 31.08 -4.12 -14.86
C GLY A 373 30.71 -5.51 -15.34
N LEU A 374 30.23 -5.65 -16.59
CA LEU A 374 30.03 -6.94 -17.23
C LEU A 374 31.38 -7.63 -17.42
N PRO A 375 31.56 -8.89 -16.97
CA PRO A 375 32.83 -9.63 -17.12
C PRO A 375 33.12 -9.93 -18.59
N ALA A 376 34.40 -9.96 -18.98
CA ALA A 376 34.83 -10.30 -20.36
C ALA A 376 34.37 -11.70 -20.78
N SER A 377 34.22 -12.64 -19.86
CA SER A 377 33.68 -14.00 -20.07
C SER A 377 32.90 -14.43 -18.83
N GLY A 378 31.89 -15.27 -18.98
CA GLY A 378 31.07 -15.69 -17.87
C GLY A 378 29.77 -16.36 -18.32
N PHE A 379 28.68 -16.03 -17.64
CA PHE A 379 27.32 -16.51 -17.94
C PHE A 379 26.36 -15.32 -18.04
N ILE A 380 25.51 -15.35 -19.04
CA ILE A 380 24.27 -14.57 -19.08
C ILE A 380 23.09 -15.49 -18.82
N CYS A 381 22.05 -14.99 -18.17
CA CYS A 381 20.88 -15.77 -17.79
C CYS A 381 19.62 -15.08 -18.27
N LEU A 382 18.57 -15.84 -18.54
CA LEU A 382 17.24 -15.28 -18.65
C LEU A 382 16.84 -14.63 -17.32
N ASP A 383 16.11 -13.52 -17.38
CA ASP A 383 15.70 -12.77 -16.18
C ASP A 383 14.61 -13.51 -15.40
N TYR A 384 14.99 -14.21 -14.38
CA TYR A 384 14.11 -14.96 -13.48
C TYR A 384 13.56 -14.14 -12.30
N ARG A 385 13.97 -12.86 -12.18
CA ARG A 385 13.58 -12.01 -11.03
C ARG A 385 12.09 -11.78 -10.94
N LYS A 386 11.41 -11.70 -12.09
CA LYS A 386 9.97 -11.44 -12.14
C LYS A 386 9.18 -12.59 -11.52
N ASP A 387 9.51 -13.80 -11.90
CA ASP A 387 8.83 -15.01 -11.42
C ASP A 387 9.14 -15.21 -9.93
N LYS A 388 10.40 -15.04 -9.54
CA LYS A 388 10.81 -15.09 -8.14
C LYS A 388 10.08 -14.07 -7.27
N ILE A 389 10.02 -12.79 -7.70
CA ILE A 389 9.29 -11.73 -6.97
C ILE A 389 7.81 -12.06 -6.87
N ASN A 390 7.21 -12.66 -7.92
CA ASN A 390 5.80 -13.05 -7.88
C ASN A 390 5.54 -14.15 -6.86
N VAL A 391 6.39 -15.17 -6.81
CA VAL A 391 6.34 -16.23 -5.79
C VAL A 391 6.55 -15.66 -4.38
N GLU A 392 7.54 -14.79 -4.19
CA GLU A 392 7.79 -14.15 -2.89
C GLU A 392 6.58 -13.33 -2.40
N ARG A 393 5.90 -12.59 -3.28
CA ARG A 393 4.67 -11.86 -2.92
C ARG A 393 3.56 -12.78 -2.44
N GLN A 394 3.40 -13.92 -3.08
CA GLN A 394 2.42 -14.93 -2.71
C GLN A 394 2.77 -15.60 -1.37
N LEU A 395 4.04 -15.96 -1.17
CA LEU A 395 4.52 -16.49 0.12
C LEU A 395 4.36 -15.47 1.25
N ASP A 396 4.67 -14.19 1.00
CA ASP A 396 4.45 -13.11 1.96
C ASP A 396 2.96 -12.98 2.31
N ALA A 397 2.06 -13.11 1.33
CA ALA A 397 0.63 -13.05 1.56
C ALA A 397 0.12 -14.24 2.41
N LEU A 398 0.63 -15.45 2.18
CA LEU A 398 0.33 -16.60 3.01
C LEU A 398 0.88 -16.42 4.43
N ASN A 399 2.09 -15.86 4.59
CA ASN A 399 2.65 -15.52 5.90
C ASN A 399 1.77 -14.54 6.68
N VAL A 400 1.21 -13.52 5.98
CA VAL A 400 0.28 -12.56 6.58
C VAL A 400 -1.01 -13.25 7.06
N LEU A 401 -1.56 -14.18 6.27
CA LEU A 401 -2.73 -14.97 6.64
C LEU A 401 -2.46 -15.89 7.83
N GLU A 402 -1.37 -16.62 7.80
CA GLU A 402 -1.00 -17.54 8.88
C GLU A 402 -0.77 -16.83 10.21
N LYS A 403 -0.08 -15.68 10.16
CA LYS A 403 0.18 -14.83 11.34
C LYS A 403 -0.99 -13.94 11.72
N GLU A 404 -2.07 -13.99 10.98
CA GLU A 404 -3.25 -13.14 11.13
C GLU A 404 -2.94 -11.63 11.16
N ASP A 405 -1.93 -11.20 10.39
CA ASP A 405 -1.44 -9.82 10.30
C ASP A 405 -2.08 -9.06 9.10
N TYR A 406 -3.25 -9.50 8.67
CA TYR A 406 -4.00 -8.89 7.58
C TYR A 406 -4.78 -7.63 8.01
N GLN A 407 -5.14 -6.82 7.04
CA GLN A 407 -5.82 -5.53 7.26
C GLN A 407 -7.36 -5.61 7.25
N CYS A 408 -7.94 -6.80 7.38
CA CYS A 408 -9.39 -6.98 7.38
C CYS A 408 -10.03 -6.54 8.72
N SER A 409 -11.21 -5.95 8.67
CA SER A 409 -12.01 -5.62 9.86
C SER A 409 -12.65 -6.86 10.51
N PHE A 410 -12.59 -8.00 9.84
CA PHE A 410 -13.12 -9.30 10.26
C PHE A 410 -12.00 -10.35 10.28
N ASN A 411 -12.25 -11.50 10.87
CA ASN A 411 -11.24 -12.55 10.93
C ASN A 411 -11.23 -13.38 9.64
N LEU A 412 -10.44 -12.94 8.66
CA LEU A 412 -10.35 -13.55 7.34
C LEU A 412 -9.99 -15.05 7.41
N LYS A 413 -8.96 -15.41 8.21
CA LYS A 413 -8.50 -16.79 8.33
C LYS A 413 -9.60 -17.73 8.84
N ARG A 414 -10.41 -17.28 9.82
CA ARG A 414 -11.52 -18.08 10.37
C ARG A 414 -12.62 -18.30 9.34
N ILE A 415 -12.94 -17.26 8.56
CA ILE A 415 -13.99 -17.35 7.53
C ILE A 415 -13.56 -18.28 6.41
N ILE A 416 -12.36 -18.12 5.86
CA ILE A 416 -11.90 -18.97 4.76
C ILE A 416 -11.65 -20.42 5.19
N SER A 417 -11.30 -20.64 6.46
CA SER A 417 -11.19 -22.00 7.03
C SER A 417 -12.56 -22.65 7.32
N GLY A 418 -13.66 -21.90 7.22
CA GLY A 418 -15.02 -22.42 7.48
C GLY A 418 -15.37 -22.55 8.97
N VAL A 419 -14.57 -21.97 9.85
CA VAL A 419 -14.81 -21.97 11.29
C VAL A 419 -15.84 -20.92 11.69
N GLU A 420 -15.92 -19.84 10.92
CA GLU A 420 -16.89 -18.76 11.15
C GLU A 420 -17.57 -18.40 9.80
N PRO A 421 -18.89 -18.29 9.77
CA PRO A 421 -19.56 -17.83 8.55
C PRO A 421 -19.28 -16.35 8.30
N PRO A 422 -19.30 -15.91 7.03
CA PRO A 422 -19.26 -14.48 6.72
C PRO A 422 -20.49 -13.77 7.23
N SER A 423 -20.33 -12.53 7.68
CA SER A 423 -21.42 -11.71 8.24
C SER A 423 -22.12 -10.86 7.19
N VAL A 424 -23.38 -10.52 7.45
CA VAL A 424 -24.18 -9.60 6.63
C VAL A 424 -24.79 -8.50 7.49
N ASN A 425 -24.90 -7.32 6.93
CA ASN A 425 -25.56 -6.16 7.53
C ASN A 425 -26.57 -5.60 6.51
N VAL A 426 -27.82 -6.05 6.63
CA VAL A 426 -28.86 -5.77 5.64
C VAL A 426 -29.16 -4.29 5.56
N ILE A 427 -28.92 -3.70 4.39
CA ILE A 427 -29.30 -2.31 4.10
C ILE A 427 -30.82 -2.23 3.93
N SER A 428 -31.48 -1.62 4.90
CA SER A 428 -32.94 -1.50 4.93
C SER A 428 -33.51 -0.53 3.88
N LYS A 429 -32.68 0.36 3.33
CA LYS A 429 -33.12 1.33 2.30
C LYS A 429 -33.07 0.71 0.90
N PRO A 430 -34.05 0.98 0.03
CA PRO A 430 -34.00 0.52 -1.35
C PRO A 430 -32.82 1.15 -2.08
N ILE A 431 -32.08 0.31 -2.84
CA ILE A 431 -30.95 0.74 -3.68
C ILE A 431 -31.52 1.10 -5.06
N HIS A 432 -31.31 2.34 -5.47
CA HIS A 432 -31.65 2.80 -6.82
C HIS A 432 -30.45 2.55 -7.74
N MET A 433 -30.61 1.66 -8.70
CA MET A 433 -29.55 1.31 -9.67
C MET A 433 -29.31 2.45 -10.67
N PHE A 434 -28.06 2.64 -11.06
CA PHE A 434 -27.68 3.56 -12.14
C PHE A 434 -28.05 2.96 -13.49
N ASN A 435 -27.78 1.67 -13.67
CA ASN A 435 -28.16 0.96 -14.87
C ASN A 435 -29.55 0.34 -14.71
N GLU A 436 -30.57 0.96 -15.31
CA GLU A 436 -31.96 0.49 -15.25
C GLU A 436 -32.19 -0.84 -15.99
N LYS A 437 -31.26 -1.22 -16.91
CA LYS A 437 -31.38 -2.44 -17.73
C LYS A 437 -30.93 -3.70 -16.98
N LEU A 438 -30.41 -3.58 -15.75
CA LEU A 438 -30.04 -4.72 -14.95
C LEU A 438 -31.23 -5.62 -14.65
N ASP A 439 -31.07 -6.90 -14.86
CA ASP A 439 -32.07 -7.92 -14.55
C ASP A 439 -32.21 -8.18 -13.05
N PHE A 440 -33.20 -9.00 -12.68
CA PHE A 440 -33.47 -9.30 -11.27
C PHE A 440 -32.31 -10.07 -10.59
N PRO A 441 -31.70 -11.13 -11.18
CA PRO A 441 -30.51 -11.76 -10.64
C PRO A 441 -29.35 -10.79 -10.43
N GLN A 442 -29.06 -9.90 -11.39
CA GLN A 442 -27.99 -8.91 -11.27
C GLN A 442 -28.25 -7.92 -10.12
N ARG A 443 -29.46 -7.38 -10.02
CA ARG A 443 -29.87 -6.49 -8.91
C ARG A 443 -29.78 -7.18 -7.55
N THR A 444 -30.13 -8.45 -7.49
CA THR A 444 -30.04 -9.26 -6.27
C THR A 444 -28.58 -9.49 -5.87
N ALA A 445 -27.72 -9.79 -6.84
CA ALA A 445 -26.26 -9.94 -6.62
C ALA A 445 -25.66 -8.65 -6.05
N ILE A 446 -25.97 -7.49 -6.66
CA ILE A 446 -25.50 -6.18 -6.19
C ILE A 446 -25.97 -5.92 -4.76
N LYS A 447 -27.26 -6.17 -4.47
CA LYS A 447 -27.78 -5.98 -3.12
C LYS A 447 -27.06 -6.85 -2.10
N LYS A 448 -26.91 -8.15 -2.35
CA LYS A 448 -26.18 -9.08 -1.48
C LYS A 448 -24.72 -8.66 -1.29
N ALA A 449 -24.04 -8.23 -2.35
CA ALA A 449 -22.67 -7.75 -2.26
C ALA A 449 -22.56 -6.48 -1.38
N LEU A 450 -23.52 -5.58 -1.45
CA LEU A 450 -23.53 -4.38 -0.61
C LEU A 450 -23.96 -4.67 0.83
N ASP A 451 -24.88 -5.63 1.04
CA ASP A 451 -25.34 -6.06 2.36
C ASP A 451 -24.29 -6.91 3.11
N ALA A 452 -23.40 -7.62 2.41
CA ALA A 452 -22.33 -8.37 3.07
C ALA A 452 -21.46 -7.42 3.91
N ASP A 453 -21.10 -7.84 5.11
CA ASP A 453 -20.22 -7.07 6.01
C ASP A 453 -18.75 -7.52 5.90
N SER A 454 -18.51 -8.75 5.44
CA SER A 454 -17.18 -9.31 5.27
C SER A 454 -16.90 -9.75 3.83
N ILE A 455 -17.43 -10.91 3.42
CA ILE A 455 -17.17 -11.49 2.09
C ILE A 455 -18.48 -11.77 1.37
N ALA A 456 -18.56 -11.38 0.10
CA ALA A 456 -19.62 -11.75 -0.83
C ALA A 456 -19.05 -12.48 -2.06
N ILE A 457 -19.79 -13.46 -2.59
CA ILE A 457 -19.41 -14.22 -3.77
C ILE A 457 -20.50 -14.14 -4.83
N ILE A 458 -20.12 -13.77 -6.05
CA ILE A 458 -21.01 -13.72 -7.20
C ILE A 458 -20.51 -14.70 -8.27
N GLN A 459 -21.27 -15.75 -8.49
CA GLN A 459 -21.02 -16.64 -9.62
C GLN A 459 -21.71 -16.06 -10.86
N GLY A 460 -20.92 -15.81 -11.90
CA GLY A 460 -21.41 -15.29 -13.15
C GLY A 460 -21.00 -16.17 -14.33
N PRO A 461 -21.88 -17.06 -14.82
CA PRO A 461 -21.67 -17.82 -16.05
C PRO A 461 -21.33 -16.93 -17.27
N PRO A 462 -20.87 -17.50 -18.39
CA PRO A 462 -20.52 -16.74 -19.57
C PRO A 462 -21.68 -15.89 -20.06
N GLY A 463 -21.43 -14.59 -20.31
CA GLY A 463 -22.41 -13.68 -20.87
C GLY A 463 -23.49 -13.17 -19.91
N THR A 464 -23.41 -13.44 -18.61
CA THR A 464 -24.42 -13.02 -17.63
C THR A 464 -24.18 -11.59 -17.08
N GLY A 465 -23.21 -10.84 -17.58
CA GLY A 465 -22.99 -9.45 -17.24
C GLY A 465 -22.25 -9.21 -15.93
N LYS A 466 -21.29 -10.06 -15.56
CA LYS A 466 -20.41 -9.87 -14.39
C LYS A 466 -19.85 -8.46 -14.29
N THR A 467 -19.33 -7.93 -15.40
CA THR A 467 -18.73 -6.60 -15.46
C THR A 467 -19.74 -5.51 -15.11
N ASN A 468 -20.99 -5.62 -15.62
CA ASN A 468 -22.05 -4.64 -15.30
C ASN A 468 -22.38 -4.65 -13.79
N VAL A 469 -22.37 -5.82 -13.17
CA VAL A 469 -22.59 -5.96 -11.71
C VAL A 469 -21.45 -5.31 -10.92
N ILE A 470 -20.20 -5.53 -11.32
CA ILE A 470 -19.02 -4.91 -10.68
C ILE A 470 -19.09 -3.39 -10.81
N ILE A 471 -19.36 -2.88 -12.02
CA ILE A 471 -19.45 -1.43 -12.28
C ILE A 471 -20.55 -0.81 -11.42
N GLU A 472 -21.73 -1.40 -11.41
CA GLU A 472 -22.84 -0.90 -10.58
C GLU A 472 -22.48 -0.86 -9.10
N ILE A 473 -21.81 -1.89 -8.55
CA ILE A 473 -21.34 -1.90 -7.17
C ILE A 473 -20.39 -0.72 -6.91
N ILE A 474 -19.43 -0.48 -7.80
CA ILE A 474 -18.48 0.63 -7.68
C ILE A 474 -19.22 1.98 -7.72
N LEU A 475 -20.16 2.16 -8.66
CA LEU A 475 -20.95 3.38 -8.77
C LEU A 475 -21.79 3.65 -7.51
N GLN A 476 -22.35 2.61 -6.88
CA GLN A 476 -23.06 2.73 -5.61
C GLN A 476 -22.13 3.17 -4.46
N ILE A 477 -20.90 2.67 -4.42
CA ILE A 477 -19.88 3.10 -3.45
C ILE A 477 -19.50 4.57 -3.67
N LEU A 478 -19.24 4.97 -4.92
CA LEU A 478 -18.92 6.36 -5.26
C LEU A 478 -20.07 7.31 -4.91
N LYS A 479 -21.33 6.89 -5.12
CA LYS A 479 -22.52 7.66 -4.71
C LYS A 479 -22.62 7.81 -3.20
N ALA A 480 -22.26 6.78 -2.47
CA ALA A 480 -22.23 6.84 -1.00
C ALA A 480 -21.17 7.81 -0.49
N ASN A 481 -19.97 7.83 -1.12
CA ASN A 481 -18.91 8.78 -0.82
C ASN A 481 -19.37 10.25 -1.06
N LYS A 482 -20.01 10.52 -2.20
CA LYS A 482 -20.53 11.85 -2.52
C LYS A 482 -21.63 12.34 -1.56
N LYS A 483 -22.42 11.44 -0.99
CA LYS A 483 -23.48 11.80 -0.04
C LYS A 483 -22.95 12.22 1.34
N ASN A 484 -21.75 11.81 1.68
CA ASN A 484 -21.13 12.06 2.98
C ASN A 484 -19.74 12.68 2.78
N PRO A 485 -19.65 13.94 2.28
CA PRO A 485 -18.37 14.57 1.95
C PRO A 485 -17.48 14.86 3.16
N ASP A 486 -18.08 14.87 4.37
CA ASP A 486 -17.36 15.12 5.63
C ASP A 486 -16.69 13.84 6.19
N VAL A 487 -16.93 12.68 5.57
CA VAL A 487 -16.33 11.39 5.94
C VAL A 487 -15.28 11.02 4.91
N GLU A 488 -14.18 10.42 5.35
CA GLU A 488 -13.13 9.94 4.43
C GLU A 488 -13.75 8.99 3.38
N PRO A 489 -13.49 9.21 2.07
CA PRO A 489 -14.11 8.42 1.03
C PRO A 489 -13.66 6.97 1.11
N LYS A 490 -14.59 6.04 0.97
CA LYS A 490 -14.33 4.61 0.93
C LYS A 490 -13.51 4.25 -0.29
N LYS A 491 -12.41 3.53 -0.08
CA LYS A 491 -11.45 3.14 -1.11
C LYS A 491 -11.77 1.76 -1.66
N VAL A 492 -11.61 1.65 -2.98
CA VAL A 492 -11.86 0.42 -3.73
C VAL A 492 -10.56 -0.06 -4.37
N LEU A 493 -10.17 -1.31 -4.11
CA LEU A 493 -9.17 -2.02 -4.90
C LEU A 493 -9.90 -2.95 -5.87
N LEU A 494 -9.71 -2.71 -7.18
CA LEU A 494 -10.24 -3.53 -8.26
C LEU A 494 -9.13 -4.39 -8.84
N VAL A 495 -9.24 -5.70 -8.76
CA VAL A 495 -8.22 -6.61 -9.28
C VAL A 495 -8.81 -7.70 -10.16
N SER A 496 -7.99 -8.16 -11.10
CA SER A 496 -8.25 -9.35 -11.92
C SER A 496 -6.94 -10.09 -12.18
N GLN A 497 -7.01 -11.30 -12.74
CA GLN A 497 -5.83 -12.08 -13.05
C GLN A 497 -5.00 -11.47 -14.18
N SER A 498 -5.62 -10.89 -15.20
CA SER A 498 -4.94 -10.38 -16.39
C SER A 498 -5.03 -8.86 -16.56
N HIS A 499 -4.01 -8.26 -17.17
CA HIS A 499 -3.98 -6.83 -17.49
C HIS A 499 -5.15 -6.40 -18.41
N PRO A 500 -5.45 -7.12 -19.52
CA PRO A 500 -6.55 -6.75 -20.39
C PRO A 500 -7.92 -6.77 -19.70
N ALA A 501 -8.13 -7.71 -18.78
CA ALA A 501 -9.39 -7.78 -18.04
C ALA A 501 -9.58 -6.55 -17.14
N VAL A 502 -8.52 -6.12 -16.44
CA VAL A 502 -8.56 -4.91 -15.62
C VAL A 502 -8.82 -3.68 -16.50
N ASP A 503 -8.07 -3.52 -17.59
CA ASP A 503 -8.18 -2.34 -18.46
C ASP A 503 -9.58 -2.26 -19.08
N LYS A 504 -10.15 -3.40 -19.50
CA LYS A 504 -11.52 -3.46 -20.02
C LYS A 504 -12.57 -3.06 -18.98
N MET A 505 -12.43 -3.50 -17.73
CA MET A 505 -13.34 -3.07 -16.66
C MET A 505 -13.26 -1.56 -16.40
N LEU A 506 -12.06 -0.98 -16.48
CA LEU A 506 -11.87 0.45 -16.31
C LEU A 506 -12.47 1.25 -17.46
N GLU A 507 -12.29 0.82 -18.71
CA GLU A 507 -12.94 1.45 -19.87
C GLU A 507 -14.47 1.47 -19.71
N ASP A 508 -15.04 0.33 -19.30
CA ASP A 508 -16.47 0.21 -19.10
C ASP A 508 -16.94 1.07 -17.91
N LEU A 509 -16.18 1.13 -16.80
CA LEU A 509 -16.47 2.00 -15.65
C LEU A 509 -16.43 3.48 -16.04
N ILE A 510 -15.42 3.91 -16.80
CA ILE A 510 -15.26 5.30 -17.25
C ILE A 510 -16.45 5.69 -18.14
N ARG A 511 -16.87 4.79 -19.04
CA ARG A 511 -17.99 5.03 -19.94
C ARG A 511 -19.34 5.15 -19.23
N GLU A 512 -19.56 4.34 -18.18
CA GLU A 512 -20.82 4.31 -17.43
C GLU A 512 -20.86 5.36 -16.28
N SER A 513 -19.76 6.05 -16.02
CA SER A 513 -19.67 7.07 -14.99
C SER A 513 -20.10 8.43 -15.54
N ASP A 514 -21.01 9.14 -14.85
CA ASP A 514 -21.45 10.50 -15.21
C ASP A 514 -20.31 11.53 -15.14
N GLU A 515 -19.38 11.30 -14.22
CA GLU A 515 -18.19 12.14 -14.01
C GLU A 515 -16.95 11.25 -14.08
N ARG A 516 -15.82 11.85 -14.45
CA ARG A 516 -14.54 11.16 -14.50
C ARG A 516 -14.20 10.58 -13.11
N PRO A 517 -14.04 9.27 -12.97
CA PRO A 517 -13.74 8.66 -11.67
C PRO A 517 -12.34 8.99 -11.22
N ASP A 518 -12.16 9.15 -9.89
CA ASP A 518 -10.86 9.25 -9.24
C ASP A 518 -10.24 7.85 -9.17
N LEU A 519 -9.36 7.58 -10.14
CA LEU A 519 -8.86 6.25 -10.47
C LEU A 519 -7.36 6.25 -10.68
N LEU A 520 -6.68 5.20 -10.19
CA LEU A 520 -5.28 4.94 -10.45
C LEU A 520 -5.08 3.50 -10.94
N ARG A 521 -4.39 3.34 -12.06
CA ARG A 521 -4.05 2.05 -12.65
C ARG A 521 -2.60 1.68 -12.34
N ILE A 522 -2.41 0.62 -11.54
CA ILE A 522 -1.09 0.11 -11.19
C ILE A 522 -0.71 -1.06 -12.09
N GLY A 523 0.41 -0.92 -12.76
CA GLY A 523 0.94 -1.92 -13.67
C GLY A 523 2.21 -1.42 -14.34
N ARG A 524 2.79 -2.21 -15.22
CA ARG A 524 3.89 -1.75 -16.07
C ARG A 524 3.29 -1.04 -17.27
N ASP A 525 3.78 0.15 -17.59
CA ASP A 525 3.27 0.98 -18.68
C ASP A 525 3.21 0.24 -20.03
N GLU A 526 4.18 -0.65 -20.28
CA GLU A 526 4.26 -1.48 -21.50
C GLU A 526 3.10 -2.48 -21.66
N LYS A 527 2.41 -2.83 -20.56
CA LYS A 527 1.33 -3.81 -20.52
C LYS A 527 -0.06 -3.19 -20.37
N LEU A 528 -0.14 -1.88 -20.25
CA LEU A 528 -1.40 -1.15 -20.11
C LEU A 528 -1.93 -0.75 -21.49
N ASN A 529 -3.25 -0.72 -21.61
CA ASN A 529 -3.89 -0.09 -22.76
C ASN A 529 -3.46 1.39 -22.84
N GLU A 530 -3.22 1.90 -24.05
CA GLU A 530 -2.68 3.23 -24.28
C GLU A 530 -3.57 4.32 -23.66
N GLU A 531 -4.89 4.26 -23.86
CA GLU A 531 -5.85 5.23 -23.31
C GLU A 531 -5.84 5.21 -21.75
N ILE A 532 -5.80 4.03 -21.15
CA ILE A 532 -5.75 3.89 -19.69
C ILE A 532 -4.39 4.33 -19.14
N ARG A 533 -3.29 4.02 -19.84
CA ARG A 533 -1.95 4.42 -19.45
C ARG A 533 -1.82 5.95 -19.39
N GLU A 534 -2.15 6.65 -20.47
CA GLU A 534 -1.98 8.10 -20.60
C GLU A 534 -2.83 8.91 -19.62
N GLU A 535 -3.88 8.32 -19.05
CA GLU A 535 -4.77 9.03 -18.16
C GLU A 535 -4.67 8.63 -16.70
N TYR A 536 -4.38 7.36 -16.43
CA TYR A 536 -4.54 6.75 -15.10
C TYR A 536 -3.32 5.99 -14.60
N SER A 537 -2.19 5.93 -15.36
CA SER A 537 -0.94 5.39 -14.81
C SER A 537 -0.39 6.32 -13.73
N ILE A 538 0.33 5.75 -12.77
CA ILE A 538 0.89 6.56 -11.68
C ILE A 538 1.87 7.61 -12.17
N ASN A 539 2.64 7.29 -13.21
CA ASN A 539 3.61 8.21 -13.79
C ASN A 539 2.91 9.40 -14.46
N ASP A 540 1.86 9.13 -15.24
CA ASP A 540 1.12 10.18 -15.94
C ASP A 540 0.27 11.01 -15.00
N VAL A 541 -0.37 10.40 -14.00
CA VAL A 541 -1.11 11.13 -12.96
C VAL A 541 -0.17 12.03 -12.15
N LYS A 542 1.02 11.54 -11.79
CA LYS A 542 2.06 12.32 -11.10
C LYS A 542 2.53 13.50 -11.95
N GLU A 543 2.78 13.28 -13.24
CA GLU A 543 3.20 14.35 -14.17
C GLU A 543 2.08 15.38 -14.35
N LYS A 544 0.83 14.95 -14.56
CA LYS A 544 -0.33 15.88 -14.66
C LYS A 544 -0.53 16.68 -13.38
N TRP A 545 -0.41 16.03 -12.22
CA TRP A 545 -0.47 16.71 -10.92
C TRP A 545 0.64 17.76 -10.81
N TYR A 546 1.87 17.40 -11.14
CA TYR A 546 3.01 18.30 -11.13
C TYR A 546 2.81 19.48 -12.08
N GLN A 547 2.36 19.24 -13.31
CA GLN A 547 2.08 20.30 -14.27
C GLN A 547 0.98 21.27 -13.77
N ASN A 548 -0.05 20.75 -13.12
CA ASN A 548 -1.07 21.59 -12.51
C ASN A 548 -0.53 22.47 -11.38
N VAL A 549 0.26 21.89 -10.48
CA VAL A 549 0.94 22.67 -9.42
C VAL A 549 1.85 23.72 -10.03
N ARG A 550 2.64 23.34 -11.03
CA ARG A 550 3.53 24.26 -11.74
C ARG A 550 2.77 25.42 -12.37
N ARG A 551 1.64 25.15 -13.02
CA ARG A 551 0.78 26.17 -13.61
C ARG A 551 0.28 27.16 -12.56
N ILE A 552 -0.25 26.67 -11.44
CA ILE A 552 -0.73 27.52 -10.34
C ILE A 552 0.43 28.38 -9.79
N CYS A 553 1.61 27.79 -9.62
CA CYS A 553 2.80 28.50 -9.17
C CYS A 553 3.25 29.57 -10.18
N ASN A 554 3.22 29.24 -11.47
CA ASN A 554 3.58 30.21 -12.53
C ASN A 554 2.59 31.39 -12.58
N ASP A 555 1.28 31.12 -12.49
CA ASP A 555 0.25 32.16 -12.47
C ASP A 555 0.44 33.09 -11.24
N TYR A 556 0.75 32.54 -10.07
CA TYR A 556 1.08 33.30 -8.89
C TYR A 556 2.37 34.11 -9.09
N THR A 557 3.41 33.50 -9.65
CA THR A 557 4.69 34.17 -9.94
C THR A 557 4.49 35.36 -10.86
N LYS A 558 3.74 35.20 -11.93
CA LYS A 558 3.44 36.25 -12.90
C LYS A 558 2.76 37.44 -12.21
N ASN A 559 1.70 37.21 -11.48
CA ASN A 559 0.96 38.23 -10.75
C ASN A 559 1.86 38.97 -9.74
N ALA A 560 2.67 38.21 -9.00
CA ALA A 560 3.57 38.80 -7.98
C ALA A 560 4.72 39.61 -8.60
N LEU A 561 5.23 39.21 -9.78
CA LEU A 561 6.25 39.96 -10.51
C LEU A 561 5.68 41.24 -11.15
N GLU A 562 4.46 41.21 -11.69
CA GLU A 562 3.74 42.37 -12.19
C GLU A 562 3.56 43.44 -11.09
N GLU A 563 3.20 43.01 -9.86
CA GLU A 563 3.07 43.94 -8.71
C GLU A 563 4.35 44.68 -8.34
N ILE A 564 5.50 44.10 -8.61
CA ILE A 564 6.81 44.72 -8.31
C ILE A 564 7.52 45.26 -9.57
N GLY A 565 6.86 45.19 -10.74
CA GLY A 565 7.34 45.72 -12.01
C GLY A 565 8.57 45.04 -12.60
N ILE A 566 8.71 43.73 -12.39
CA ILE A 566 9.81 42.89 -12.93
C ILE A 566 9.27 41.99 -14.02
N PRO A 567 9.89 41.98 -15.22
CA PRO A 567 9.54 41.02 -16.28
C PRO A 567 9.81 39.57 -15.87
N GLU A 568 8.90 38.67 -16.20
CA GLU A 568 9.03 37.24 -15.90
C GLU A 568 10.31 36.63 -16.51
N GLU A 569 10.63 36.99 -17.74
CA GLU A 569 11.84 36.51 -18.45
C GLU A 569 13.15 36.94 -17.72
N GLU A 570 13.16 38.08 -17.07
CA GLU A 570 14.31 38.54 -16.31
C GLU A 570 14.46 37.78 -14.99
N PHE A 571 13.35 37.43 -14.34
CA PHE A 571 13.33 36.57 -13.16
C PHE A 571 13.75 35.16 -13.50
N ASP A 572 13.29 34.60 -14.61
CA ASP A 572 13.65 33.25 -15.07
C ASP A 572 15.15 33.12 -15.35
N LYS A 573 15.74 34.09 -16.00
CA LYS A 573 17.19 34.17 -16.22
C LYS A 573 17.97 34.25 -14.93
N TYR A 574 17.47 35.02 -13.98
CA TYR A 574 18.08 35.16 -12.66
C TYR A 574 18.06 33.83 -11.92
N PHE A 575 16.91 33.17 -11.88
CA PHE A 575 16.74 31.91 -11.18
C PHE A 575 17.60 30.78 -11.79
N LEU A 576 17.63 30.65 -13.12
CA LEU A 576 18.42 29.66 -13.82
C LEU A 576 19.93 29.81 -13.51
N LYS A 577 20.45 31.05 -13.45
CA LYS A 577 21.85 31.30 -13.11
C LYS A 577 22.13 30.93 -11.63
N LEU A 578 21.20 31.16 -10.76
CA LEU A 578 21.30 30.83 -9.33
C LEU A 578 21.30 29.30 -9.11
N GLU A 579 20.51 28.56 -9.87
CA GLU A 579 20.43 27.10 -9.81
C GLU A 579 21.70 26.41 -10.35
N ASN A 580 22.19 26.87 -11.50
CA ASN A 580 23.43 26.35 -12.11
C ASN A 580 24.62 26.51 -11.15
N SER A 581 24.67 27.59 -10.38
CA SER A 581 25.74 27.79 -9.41
C SER A 581 25.71 26.85 -8.21
N LYS A 582 24.53 26.32 -7.84
CA LYS A 582 24.37 25.38 -6.73
C LYS A 582 24.73 23.94 -7.15
N VAL A 583 24.49 23.57 -8.42
CA VAL A 583 24.64 22.19 -8.92
C VAL A 583 26.11 21.88 -9.28
N GLU A 584 26.87 22.82 -9.81
CA GLU A 584 28.20 22.56 -10.37
C GLU A 584 29.36 22.87 -9.42
N ASN A 585 29.13 23.42 -8.22
CA ASN A 585 30.21 23.94 -7.36
C ASN A 585 31.22 24.84 -8.15
N MET A 586 30.79 25.36 -9.31
CA MET A 586 31.58 26.25 -10.13
C MET A 586 31.42 27.70 -9.73
N ASP A 587 32.50 28.42 -9.67
CA ASP A 587 32.48 29.88 -9.51
C ASP A 587 31.68 30.48 -10.68
N PHE A 588 30.73 31.35 -10.37
CA PHE A 588 30.02 32.13 -11.36
C PHE A 588 30.99 32.77 -12.36
N SER A 589 30.65 32.79 -13.62
CA SER A 589 31.33 33.66 -14.56
C SER A 589 31.16 35.13 -14.07
N VAL A 590 32.12 35.95 -14.41
CA VAL A 590 32.09 37.40 -14.01
C VAL A 590 30.81 38.07 -14.48
N GLU A 591 30.31 37.69 -15.66
CA GLU A 591 29.05 38.19 -16.26
C GLU A 591 27.83 37.73 -15.48
N ASP A 592 27.81 36.48 -15.04
CA ASP A 592 26.70 35.91 -14.28
C ASP A 592 26.63 36.51 -12.87
N LYS A 593 27.77 36.69 -12.21
CA LYS A 593 27.85 37.41 -10.92
C LYS A 593 27.28 38.82 -11.04
N LEU A 594 27.71 39.54 -12.05
CA LEU A 594 27.27 40.91 -12.30
C LEU A 594 25.75 40.97 -12.59
N PHE A 595 25.23 40.02 -13.34
CA PHE A 595 23.79 39.94 -13.64
C PHE A 595 22.99 39.69 -12.37
N VAL A 596 23.37 38.71 -11.57
CA VAL A 596 22.70 38.39 -10.29
C VAL A 596 22.75 39.55 -9.31
N GLU A 597 23.91 40.21 -9.17
CA GLU A 597 24.03 41.39 -8.30
C GLU A 597 23.18 42.58 -8.78
N ASN A 598 23.13 42.82 -10.07
CA ASN A 598 22.30 43.90 -10.65
C ASN A 598 20.81 43.62 -10.46
N PHE A 599 20.39 42.37 -10.63
CA PHE A 599 19.01 41.94 -10.39
C PHE A 599 18.64 42.10 -8.91
N ILE A 600 19.50 41.70 -7.97
CA ILE A 600 19.33 41.92 -6.53
C ILE A 600 19.26 43.39 -6.20
N LYS A 601 20.10 44.26 -6.82
CA LYS A 601 20.05 45.70 -6.65
C LYS A 601 18.74 46.31 -7.16
N LYS A 602 18.23 45.83 -8.29
CA LYS A 602 16.95 46.27 -8.89
C LYS A 602 15.76 45.97 -7.98
N THR A 603 15.85 44.85 -7.23
CA THR A 603 14.82 44.40 -6.27
C THR A 603 15.06 44.96 -4.84
N LYS A 604 15.90 45.99 -4.66
CA LYS A 604 16.11 46.61 -3.36
C LYS A 604 14.88 47.45 -2.94
N GLY A 605 14.08 46.88 -2.07
CA GLY A 605 12.92 47.46 -1.42
C GLY A 605 12.21 46.42 -0.60
N VAL A 606 11.70 46.75 0.55
CA VAL A 606 11.14 45.73 1.49
C VAL A 606 10.09 44.85 0.82
N LYS A 607 9.19 45.42 0.02
CA LYS A 607 8.17 44.65 -0.71
C LYS A 607 8.78 43.78 -1.82
N SER A 608 9.62 44.35 -2.69
CA SER A 608 10.22 43.69 -3.84
C SER A 608 11.20 42.57 -3.45
N GLU A 609 12.00 42.80 -2.42
CA GLU A 609 12.95 41.79 -1.91
C GLU A 609 12.23 40.59 -1.30
N ARG A 610 11.16 40.85 -0.57
CA ARG A 610 10.33 39.80 -0.02
C ARG A 610 9.68 38.97 -1.11
N THR A 611 9.03 39.61 -2.09
CA THR A 611 8.39 38.91 -3.20
C THR A 611 9.40 38.04 -3.94
N ARG A 612 10.58 38.59 -4.27
CA ARG A 612 11.67 37.83 -4.89
C ARG A 612 12.02 36.56 -4.09
N LYS A 613 12.26 36.70 -2.78
CA LYS A 613 12.61 35.55 -1.93
C LYS A 613 11.50 34.47 -1.87
N ILE A 614 10.24 34.88 -1.81
CA ILE A 614 9.10 33.97 -1.84
C ILE A 614 9.08 33.20 -3.16
N LEU A 615 9.27 33.88 -4.28
CA LEU A 615 9.28 33.25 -5.60
C LEU A 615 10.47 32.30 -5.79
N GLU A 616 11.65 32.65 -5.26
CA GLU A 616 12.82 31.75 -5.27
C GLU A 616 12.50 30.45 -4.50
N ILE A 617 11.97 30.55 -3.30
CA ILE A 617 11.59 29.40 -2.46
C ILE A 617 10.50 28.56 -3.14
N GLN A 618 9.48 29.21 -3.69
CA GLN A 618 8.38 28.53 -4.38
C GLN A 618 8.91 27.72 -5.58
N ARG A 619 9.82 28.29 -6.35
CA ARG A 619 10.38 27.63 -7.53
C ARG A 619 11.29 26.44 -7.16
N GLU A 620 12.17 26.63 -6.16
CA GLU A 620 12.98 25.55 -5.61
C GLU A 620 12.11 24.42 -5.08
N TRP A 621 11.05 24.76 -4.35
CA TRP A 621 10.09 23.78 -3.82
C TRP A 621 9.37 23.02 -4.94
N THR A 622 8.94 23.72 -5.99
CA THR A 622 8.26 23.09 -7.14
C THR A 622 9.16 22.09 -7.86
N GLU A 623 10.46 22.40 -8.04
CA GLU A 623 11.41 21.46 -8.64
C GLU A 623 11.73 20.26 -7.74
N GLN A 624 11.76 20.47 -6.43
CA GLN A 624 11.95 19.38 -5.47
C GLN A 624 10.74 18.44 -5.42
N LEU A 625 9.50 18.94 -5.56
CA LEU A 625 8.29 18.13 -5.61
C LEU A 625 8.33 17.08 -6.74
N LYS A 626 8.93 17.40 -7.88
CA LYS A 626 9.07 16.44 -8.98
C LYS A 626 9.87 15.18 -8.59
N LYS A 627 10.83 15.33 -7.68
CA LYS A 627 11.73 14.26 -7.21
C LYS A 627 11.26 13.62 -5.89
N CYS A 628 10.13 14.11 -5.35
CA CYS A 628 9.66 13.73 -4.03
C CYS A 628 8.78 12.46 -4.09
N ASP A 629 9.15 11.43 -3.33
CA ASP A 629 8.36 10.19 -3.21
C ASP A 629 7.06 10.44 -2.43
N GLU A 630 6.99 11.48 -1.61
CA GLU A 630 5.80 11.87 -0.86
C GLU A 630 4.64 12.32 -1.75
N VAL A 631 4.91 12.83 -2.95
CA VAL A 631 3.87 13.16 -3.95
C VAL A 631 3.17 11.90 -4.42
N GLU A 632 3.92 10.85 -4.69
CA GLU A 632 3.37 9.56 -5.07
C GLU A 632 2.53 8.95 -3.94
N LEU A 633 3.03 9.06 -2.70
CA LEU A 633 2.28 8.67 -1.50
C LEU A 633 0.96 9.44 -1.36
N TYR A 634 0.98 10.75 -1.61
CA TYR A 634 -0.22 11.58 -1.58
C TYR A 634 -1.22 11.16 -2.64
N ILE A 635 -0.79 10.99 -3.90
CA ILE A 635 -1.65 10.56 -5.01
C ILE A 635 -2.31 9.21 -4.68
N ILE A 636 -1.53 8.21 -4.27
CA ILE A 636 -2.06 6.89 -3.93
C ILE A 636 -3.05 6.96 -2.77
N LYS A 637 -2.73 7.74 -1.73
CA LYS A 637 -3.61 7.88 -0.56
C LYS A 637 -4.87 8.69 -0.81
N SER A 638 -4.83 9.65 -1.72
CA SER A 638 -6.02 10.45 -2.07
C SER A 638 -6.92 9.76 -3.07
N THR A 639 -6.41 8.84 -3.88
CA THR A 639 -7.19 8.16 -4.91
C THR A 639 -8.21 7.19 -4.31
N VAL A 640 -9.43 7.24 -4.83
CA VAL A 640 -10.56 6.43 -4.36
C VAL A 640 -10.53 5.02 -4.95
N ILE A 641 -10.23 4.88 -6.25
CA ILE A 641 -10.19 3.59 -6.94
C ILE A 641 -8.76 3.28 -7.36
N ILE A 642 -8.24 2.15 -6.89
CA ILE A 642 -6.96 1.62 -7.36
C ILE A 642 -7.21 0.30 -8.08
N ALA A 643 -6.65 0.15 -9.28
CA ALA A 643 -6.83 -1.06 -10.07
C ALA A 643 -5.51 -1.71 -10.48
N GLY A 644 -5.47 -3.04 -10.49
CA GLY A 644 -4.27 -3.81 -10.84
C GLY A 644 -4.52 -5.29 -11.05
N THR A 645 -3.47 -6.06 -11.36
CA THR A 645 -3.58 -7.53 -11.32
C THR A 645 -3.44 -8.03 -9.88
N CYS A 646 -3.96 -9.24 -9.59
CA CYS A 646 -4.00 -9.82 -8.23
C CYS A 646 -2.66 -9.74 -7.47
N THR A 647 -1.53 -9.94 -8.16
CA THR A 647 -0.18 -9.84 -7.57
C THR A 647 0.58 -8.61 -8.03
N GLY A 648 0.11 -7.91 -9.08
CA GLY A 648 0.81 -6.81 -9.72
C GLY A 648 0.68 -5.49 -8.97
N PHE A 649 -0.47 -5.20 -8.36
CA PHE A 649 -0.73 -3.93 -7.68
C PHE A 649 0.27 -3.66 -6.52
N VAL A 650 0.74 -4.68 -5.82
CA VAL A 650 1.76 -4.55 -4.76
C VAL A 650 3.19 -4.34 -5.30
N SER A 651 3.37 -4.15 -6.62
CA SER A 651 4.68 -3.77 -7.18
C SER A 651 5.13 -2.40 -6.68
N ASN A 652 4.20 -1.51 -6.45
CA ASN A 652 4.44 -0.25 -5.80
C ASN A 652 4.53 -0.46 -4.27
N ARG A 653 5.64 -0.01 -3.67
CA ARG A 653 5.90 -0.21 -2.23
C ARG A 653 4.90 0.55 -1.36
N ILE A 654 4.43 1.69 -1.82
CA ILE A 654 3.52 2.56 -1.07
C ILE A 654 2.15 1.89 -0.91
N ILE A 655 1.67 1.18 -1.95
CA ILE A 655 0.38 0.49 -1.92
C ILE A 655 0.35 -0.66 -0.91
N ARG A 656 1.50 -1.21 -0.56
CA ARG A 656 1.58 -2.25 0.47
C ARG A 656 1.04 -1.81 1.82
N ASP A 657 1.12 -0.51 2.10
CA ASP A 657 0.68 0.10 3.36
C ASP A 657 -0.70 0.77 3.25
N VAL A 658 -1.37 0.66 2.08
CA VAL A 658 -2.73 1.19 1.86
C VAL A 658 -3.75 0.12 2.22
N GLU A 659 -4.78 0.53 2.96
CA GLU A 659 -5.97 -0.25 3.26
C GLU A 659 -7.10 0.13 2.32
N PHE A 660 -7.96 -0.84 2.04
CA PHE A 660 -9.11 -0.64 1.17
C PHE A 660 -10.39 -1.03 1.89
N ASP A 661 -11.40 -0.19 1.81
CA ASP A 661 -12.73 -0.52 2.32
C ASP A 661 -13.33 -1.68 1.55
N TYR A 662 -13.09 -1.72 0.23
CA TYR A 662 -13.57 -2.77 -0.66
C TYR A 662 -12.43 -3.34 -1.51
N VAL A 663 -12.35 -4.65 -1.56
CA VAL A 663 -11.57 -5.37 -2.59
C VAL A 663 -12.55 -6.14 -3.48
N ILE A 664 -12.56 -5.81 -4.76
CA ILE A 664 -13.37 -6.47 -5.78
C ILE A 664 -12.45 -7.25 -6.69
N VAL A 665 -12.65 -8.56 -6.77
CA VAL A 665 -11.85 -9.45 -7.60
C VAL A 665 -12.70 -9.98 -8.73
N ASP A 666 -12.38 -9.60 -9.97
CA ASP A 666 -12.99 -10.20 -11.16
C ASP A 666 -12.20 -11.43 -11.61
N GLU A 667 -12.88 -12.38 -12.24
CA GLU A 667 -12.34 -13.67 -12.67
C GLU A 667 -11.64 -14.42 -11.51
N ALA A 668 -12.18 -14.30 -10.29
CA ALA A 668 -11.58 -14.85 -9.07
C ALA A 668 -11.42 -16.39 -9.11
N ALA A 669 -12.22 -17.08 -9.92
CA ALA A 669 -12.13 -18.53 -10.09
C ALA A 669 -10.90 -18.97 -10.90
N LYS A 670 -10.29 -18.07 -11.68
CA LYS A 670 -9.09 -18.37 -12.49
C LYS A 670 -7.78 -18.11 -11.74
N ALA A 671 -7.84 -17.43 -10.60
CA ALA A 671 -6.67 -17.14 -9.79
C ALA A 671 -6.44 -18.23 -8.72
N THR A 672 -5.19 -18.54 -8.45
CA THR A 672 -4.81 -19.42 -7.35
C THR A 672 -5.07 -18.77 -6.00
N PHE A 673 -5.23 -19.57 -4.95
CA PHE A 673 -5.43 -19.04 -3.61
C PHE A 673 -4.32 -18.08 -3.15
N PRO A 674 -3.01 -18.40 -3.34
CA PRO A 674 -1.96 -17.46 -2.97
C PRO A 674 -1.99 -16.12 -3.75
N GLU A 675 -2.38 -16.15 -5.04
CA GLU A 675 -2.54 -14.91 -5.82
C GLU A 675 -3.67 -14.05 -5.25
N LEU A 676 -4.79 -14.66 -4.90
CA LEU A 676 -5.92 -13.98 -4.26
C LEU A 676 -5.55 -13.44 -2.88
N ALA A 677 -4.82 -14.21 -2.08
CA ALA A 677 -4.40 -13.83 -0.74
C ALA A 677 -3.67 -12.48 -0.69
N VAL A 678 -2.92 -12.13 -1.76
CA VAL A 678 -2.23 -10.84 -1.86
C VAL A 678 -3.20 -9.66 -1.77
N SER A 679 -4.36 -9.77 -2.41
CA SER A 679 -5.39 -8.72 -2.39
C SER A 679 -6.35 -8.86 -1.20
N LEU A 680 -6.73 -10.10 -0.85
CA LEU A 680 -7.68 -10.36 0.24
C LEU A 680 -7.18 -9.82 1.58
N ASN A 681 -5.88 -9.87 1.83
CA ASN A 681 -5.26 -9.34 3.05
C ASN A 681 -5.41 -7.83 3.25
N LYS A 682 -5.92 -7.09 2.26
CA LYS A 682 -5.98 -5.63 2.20
C LYS A 682 -7.38 -5.05 2.39
N ALA A 683 -8.39 -5.88 2.61
CA ALA A 683 -9.79 -5.48 2.49
C ALA A 683 -10.55 -5.42 3.81
N HIS A 684 -11.35 -4.38 3.99
CA HIS A 684 -12.40 -4.38 5.01
C HIS A 684 -13.66 -5.11 4.54
N LYS A 685 -13.91 -5.17 3.24
CA LYS A 685 -14.96 -5.98 2.60
C LYS A 685 -14.45 -6.58 1.30
N ILE A 686 -14.73 -7.84 1.07
CA ILE A 686 -14.28 -8.60 -0.10
C ILE A 686 -15.48 -8.97 -0.97
N ILE A 687 -15.38 -8.74 -2.28
CA ILE A 687 -16.36 -9.18 -3.26
C ILE A 687 -15.63 -9.99 -4.33
N LEU A 688 -15.90 -11.29 -4.36
CA LEU A 688 -15.35 -12.22 -5.33
C LEU A 688 -16.35 -12.44 -6.46
N VAL A 689 -15.96 -12.12 -7.68
CA VAL A 689 -16.77 -12.35 -8.87
C VAL A 689 -16.01 -13.33 -9.78
N GLY A 690 -16.66 -14.41 -10.20
CA GLY A 690 -16.00 -15.44 -11.00
C GLY A 690 -16.95 -16.54 -11.41
N ASP A 691 -16.39 -17.61 -11.94
CA ASP A 691 -17.18 -18.80 -12.33
C ASP A 691 -16.32 -20.06 -12.27
N HIS A 692 -16.55 -20.88 -11.28
CA HIS A 692 -15.80 -22.13 -11.05
C HIS A 692 -16.18 -23.26 -11.99
N GLN A 693 -17.21 -23.10 -12.81
CA GLN A 693 -17.56 -24.05 -13.89
C GLN A 693 -16.78 -23.77 -15.18
N GLN A 694 -16.01 -22.66 -15.22
CA GLN A 694 -15.06 -22.38 -16.29
C GLN A 694 -13.68 -22.96 -15.99
N LEU A 695 -12.69 -22.61 -16.83
CA LEU A 695 -11.33 -23.13 -16.67
C LEU A 695 -10.76 -22.80 -15.28
N PRO A 696 -10.18 -23.77 -14.59
CA PRO A 696 -9.55 -23.59 -13.29
C PRO A 696 -8.24 -22.78 -13.41
N PRO A 697 -7.64 -22.39 -12.28
CA PRO A 697 -6.31 -21.78 -12.27
C PRO A 697 -5.28 -22.65 -12.97
N VAL A 698 -4.35 -22.02 -13.69
CA VAL A 698 -3.26 -22.73 -14.35
C VAL A 698 -2.19 -23.07 -13.32
N LEU A 699 -1.89 -24.36 -13.17
CA LEU A 699 -0.85 -24.88 -12.29
C LEU A 699 0.27 -25.51 -13.09
N ASP A 700 1.49 -25.47 -12.56
CA ASP A 700 2.63 -26.17 -13.15
C ASP A 700 2.52 -27.67 -12.93
N THR A 701 2.01 -28.35 -13.95
CA THR A 701 1.76 -29.80 -13.91
C THR A 701 3.04 -30.62 -13.84
N GLU A 702 4.18 -30.08 -14.30
CA GLU A 702 5.46 -30.78 -14.24
C GLU A 702 6.01 -30.79 -12.81
N ILE A 703 5.98 -29.66 -12.12
CA ILE A 703 6.39 -29.56 -10.71
C ILE A 703 5.49 -30.47 -9.85
N ILE A 704 4.18 -30.46 -10.07
CA ILE A 704 3.25 -31.28 -9.31
C ILE A 704 3.54 -32.79 -9.55
N ARG A 705 3.69 -33.22 -10.79
CA ARG A 705 3.98 -34.64 -11.12
C ARG A 705 5.30 -35.11 -10.50
N ASN A 706 6.32 -34.27 -10.51
CA ASN A 706 7.64 -34.60 -9.97
C ASN A 706 7.66 -34.67 -8.44
N ASN A 707 6.64 -34.09 -7.75
CA ASN A 707 6.58 -33.97 -6.30
C ASN A 707 5.29 -34.55 -5.70
N LYS A 708 4.66 -35.53 -6.33
CA LYS A 708 3.39 -36.17 -5.89
C LYS A 708 3.40 -36.70 -4.45
N GLU A 709 4.56 -37.11 -3.94
CA GLU A 709 4.70 -37.59 -2.57
C GLU A 709 4.61 -36.45 -1.52
N LYS A 710 4.80 -35.21 -1.94
CA LYS A 710 4.83 -34.03 -1.05
C LYS A 710 3.60 -33.15 -1.18
N LEU A 711 2.89 -33.23 -2.30
CA LEU A 711 1.77 -32.36 -2.60
C LEU A 711 0.44 -33.13 -2.59
N ASP A 712 -0.54 -32.57 -1.93
CA ASP A 712 -1.94 -33.01 -2.00
C ASP A 712 -2.56 -32.49 -3.31
N GLU A 713 -2.66 -33.36 -4.33
CA GLU A 713 -3.24 -33.05 -5.64
C GLU A 713 -4.73 -32.67 -5.51
N GLU A 714 -5.48 -33.32 -4.62
CA GLU A 714 -6.91 -33.03 -4.42
C GLU A 714 -7.11 -31.65 -3.81
N GLY A 715 -6.27 -31.27 -2.83
CA GLY A 715 -6.29 -29.95 -2.22
C GLY A 715 -5.95 -28.83 -3.19
N LEU A 716 -5.09 -29.09 -4.20
CA LEU A 716 -4.76 -28.14 -5.26
C LEU A 716 -5.84 -28.07 -6.36
N ALA A 717 -6.51 -29.17 -6.66
CA ALA A 717 -7.50 -29.24 -7.72
C ALA A 717 -8.76 -28.44 -7.40
N GLN A 718 -9.16 -28.37 -6.12
CA GLN A 718 -10.30 -27.59 -5.72
C GLN A 718 -9.93 -26.10 -5.63
N GLY A 719 -10.47 -25.30 -6.54
CA GLY A 719 -10.25 -23.86 -6.57
C GLY A 719 -10.78 -23.14 -5.31
N PHE A 720 -10.08 -22.09 -4.89
CA PHE A 720 -10.49 -21.27 -3.73
C PHE A 720 -11.92 -20.73 -3.87
N PHE A 721 -12.24 -20.18 -5.03
CA PHE A 721 -13.57 -19.62 -5.31
C PHE A 721 -14.68 -20.67 -5.16
N GLU A 722 -14.48 -21.87 -5.72
CA GLU A 722 -15.44 -22.97 -5.63
C GLU A 722 -15.65 -23.40 -4.17
N ARG A 723 -14.56 -23.55 -3.42
CA ARG A 723 -14.62 -23.92 -1.99
C ARG A 723 -15.42 -22.90 -1.19
N MET A 724 -15.17 -21.61 -1.40
CA MET A 724 -15.90 -20.55 -0.73
C MET A 724 -17.36 -20.51 -1.15
N TYR A 725 -17.66 -20.68 -2.45
CA TYR A 725 -19.02 -20.71 -2.96
C TYR A 725 -19.85 -21.83 -2.34
N ASN A 726 -19.26 -23.02 -2.21
CA ASN A 726 -19.92 -24.17 -1.62
C ASN A 726 -20.14 -24.02 -0.09
N MET A 727 -19.21 -23.38 0.60
CA MET A 727 -19.19 -23.24 2.05
C MET A 727 -20.08 -22.10 2.56
N PHE A 728 -20.24 -21.03 1.80
CA PHE A 728 -20.89 -19.81 2.27
C PHE A 728 -22.42 -19.91 2.29
N PRO A 729 -23.09 -19.26 3.26
CA PRO A 729 -24.54 -19.17 3.31
C PRO A 729 -25.11 -18.40 2.12
N GLU A 730 -26.39 -18.60 1.84
CA GLU A 730 -27.09 -18.01 0.70
C GLU A 730 -27.10 -16.47 0.72
N ASP A 731 -27.03 -15.86 1.89
CA ASP A 731 -27.02 -14.40 2.01
C ASP A 731 -25.70 -13.77 1.51
N ASN A 732 -24.62 -14.53 1.52
CA ASN A 732 -23.29 -14.06 1.10
C ASN A 732 -22.89 -14.50 -0.31
N LYS A 733 -23.75 -15.27 -0.99
CA LYS A 733 -23.49 -15.72 -2.37
C LYS A 733 -24.70 -15.51 -3.28
N HIS A 734 -24.40 -15.37 -4.57
CA HIS A 734 -25.45 -15.30 -5.58
C HIS A 734 -24.94 -15.78 -6.93
N ARG A 735 -25.84 -16.40 -7.74
CA ARG A 735 -25.56 -16.79 -9.11
C ARG A 735 -26.37 -15.95 -10.07
N LEU A 736 -25.69 -15.43 -11.10
CA LEU A 736 -26.35 -14.79 -12.24
C LEU A 736 -26.89 -15.89 -13.17
N THR A 737 -28.14 -15.77 -13.56
CA THR A 737 -28.85 -16.87 -14.25
C THR A 737 -29.31 -16.51 -15.67
N ILE A 738 -29.11 -15.29 -16.13
CA ILE A 738 -29.55 -14.85 -17.45
C ILE A 738 -28.35 -14.45 -18.30
N GLN A 739 -28.14 -15.15 -19.42
CA GLN A 739 -27.05 -14.83 -20.35
C GLN A 739 -27.54 -13.98 -21.53
N TYR A 740 -26.68 -13.07 -22.01
CA TYR A 740 -26.97 -12.09 -23.09
C TYR A 740 -25.93 -12.15 -24.22
N ARG A 741 -25.00 -13.09 -24.20
CA ARG A 741 -23.87 -13.16 -25.13
C ARG A 741 -24.11 -14.14 -26.26
N MET A 742 -24.50 -15.36 -25.93
CA MET A 742 -24.54 -16.49 -26.83
C MET A 742 -25.90 -16.57 -27.54
N HIS A 743 -25.88 -17.16 -28.76
CA HIS A 743 -27.10 -17.61 -29.38
C HIS A 743 -27.88 -18.55 -28.43
N PRO A 744 -29.23 -18.47 -28.34
CA PRO A 744 -30.00 -19.28 -27.38
C PRO A 744 -29.74 -20.77 -27.44
N THR A 745 -29.53 -21.34 -28.63
CA THR A 745 -29.18 -22.78 -28.78
C THR A 745 -27.86 -23.10 -28.12
N ILE A 746 -26.83 -22.26 -28.26
CA ILE A 746 -25.52 -22.43 -27.60
C ILE A 746 -25.70 -22.25 -26.11
N GLY A 747 -26.43 -21.20 -25.69
CA GLY A 747 -26.72 -20.94 -24.28
C GLY A 747 -27.43 -22.09 -23.59
N THR A 748 -28.41 -22.72 -24.25
CA THR A 748 -29.13 -23.89 -23.73
C THR A 748 -28.21 -25.12 -23.61
N LEU A 749 -27.36 -25.36 -24.63
CA LEU A 749 -26.38 -26.44 -24.56
C LEU A 749 -25.41 -26.25 -23.38
N ILE A 750 -24.85 -25.08 -23.22
CA ILE A 750 -23.94 -24.74 -22.11
C ILE A 750 -24.64 -24.85 -20.76
N SER A 751 -25.89 -24.37 -20.67
CA SER A 751 -26.72 -24.48 -19.48
C SER A 751 -26.92 -25.94 -19.06
N HIS A 752 -27.27 -26.78 -20.03
CA HIS A 752 -27.51 -28.21 -19.79
C HIS A 752 -26.23 -28.96 -19.37
N VAL A 753 -25.12 -28.70 -20.05
CA VAL A 753 -23.87 -29.50 -19.82
C VAL A 753 -23.16 -29.08 -18.52
N PHE A 754 -23.16 -27.76 -18.18
CA PHE A 754 -22.30 -27.22 -17.12
C PHE A 754 -23.05 -26.58 -15.93
N TYR A 755 -24.34 -26.23 -16.11
CA TYR A 755 -25.06 -25.44 -15.11
C TYR A 755 -26.44 -26.01 -14.71
N ASN A 756 -26.66 -27.33 -14.95
CA ASN A 756 -27.86 -28.04 -14.55
C ASN A 756 -29.17 -27.37 -15.03
N ASP A 757 -29.20 -26.83 -16.24
CA ASP A 757 -30.32 -26.12 -16.84
C ASP A 757 -30.75 -24.82 -16.08
N GLU A 758 -29.88 -24.26 -15.25
CA GLU A 758 -30.19 -23.08 -14.45
C GLU A 758 -29.98 -21.75 -15.18
N ILE A 759 -29.31 -21.75 -16.35
CA ILE A 759 -29.06 -20.53 -17.13
C ILE A 759 -30.16 -20.33 -18.18
N GLN A 760 -30.76 -19.16 -18.16
CA GLN A 760 -31.77 -18.74 -19.10
C GLN A 760 -31.16 -17.83 -20.18
N ASN A 761 -31.76 -17.78 -21.37
CA ASN A 761 -31.36 -16.91 -22.45
C ASN A 761 -32.14 -15.60 -22.39
N GLY A 762 -31.44 -14.47 -22.28
CA GLY A 762 -31.99 -13.12 -22.31
C GLY A 762 -31.89 -12.42 -23.65
N VAL A 763 -31.57 -13.16 -24.71
CA VAL A 763 -31.48 -12.70 -26.09
C VAL A 763 -32.30 -13.58 -27.00
N GLU A 764 -32.84 -13.01 -28.08
CA GLU A 764 -33.50 -13.77 -29.13
C GLU A 764 -32.48 -14.33 -30.15
N ALA A 765 -32.85 -15.43 -30.81
CA ALA A 765 -31.99 -16.06 -31.82
C ALA A 765 -31.56 -15.08 -32.91
N GLN A 766 -32.53 -14.26 -33.40
CA GLN A 766 -32.29 -13.28 -34.44
C GLN A 766 -31.22 -12.24 -34.12
N ASP A 767 -31.04 -11.94 -32.87
CA ASP A 767 -30.01 -10.97 -32.41
C ASP A 767 -28.59 -11.54 -32.49
N ARG A 768 -28.45 -12.85 -32.67
CA ARG A 768 -27.17 -13.58 -32.63
C ARG A 768 -26.94 -14.48 -33.84
N GLU A 769 -27.78 -14.42 -34.84
CA GLU A 769 -27.57 -15.16 -36.09
C GLU A 769 -26.40 -14.61 -36.89
N LEU A 770 -25.55 -15.49 -37.37
CA LEU A 770 -24.52 -15.19 -38.36
C LEU A 770 -25.03 -15.61 -39.71
N CYS A 771 -25.12 -14.64 -40.67
CA CYS A 771 -25.48 -14.92 -42.06
C CYS A 771 -24.26 -15.49 -42.78
N ILE A 772 -24.04 -16.81 -42.65
CA ILE A 772 -23.00 -17.55 -43.39
C ILE A 772 -23.72 -18.36 -44.45
N GLU A 773 -23.35 -18.16 -45.72
CA GLU A 773 -23.95 -18.89 -46.87
C GLU A 773 -23.81 -20.41 -46.69
N GLY A 774 -24.92 -21.11 -46.71
CA GLY A 774 -24.98 -22.56 -46.48
C GLY A 774 -25.15 -23.02 -45.05
N TYR A 775 -25.19 -22.08 -44.09
CA TYR A 775 -25.35 -22.33 -42.65
C TYR A 775 -26.48 -21.49 -41.99
N GLU A 776 -27.42 -21.06 -42.86
CA GLU A 776 -28.56 -20.25 -42.37
C GLU A 776 -29.39 -21.01 -41.31
N GLY A 777 -29.58 -20.41 -40.16
CA GLY A 777 -30.33 -21.03 -39.05
C GLY A 777 -29.63 -22.13 -38.29
N ILE A 778 -28.39 -22.47 -38.62
CA ILE A 778 -27.58 -23.48 -37.93
C ILE A 778 -26.72 -22.78 -36.88
N ALA A 779 -27.09 -22.88 -35.62
CA ALA A 779 -26.32 -22.30 -34.50
C ALA A 779 -25.16 -23.21 -34.05
N ILE A 780 -25.27 -24.53 -34.23
CA ILE A 780 -24.26 -25.52 -33.81
C ILE A 780 -24.20 -26.63 -34.88
N GLU A 781 -23.01 -26.90 -35.38
CA GLU A 781 -22.74 -28.03 -36.23
C GLU A 781 -21.63 -28.90 -35.64
N TRP A 782 -21.85 -30.23 -35.58
CA TRP A 782 -20.86 -31.17 -35.11
C TRP A 782 -20.24 -31.92 -36.27
N ILE A 783 -18.99 -31.63 -36.61
CA ILE A 783 -18.24 -32.30 -37.67
C ILE A 783 -17.44 -33.41 -37.05
N SER A 784 -17.84 -34.65 -37.32
CA SER A 784 -17.12 -35.86 -36.85
C SER A 784 -15.96 -36.20 -37.78
N THR A 785 -14.75 -36.13 -37.23
CA THR A 785 -13.52 -36.58 -37.95
C THR A 785 -13.25 -38.07 -37.83
N SER A 786 -14.13 -38.84 -37.19
CA SER A 786 -13.94 -40.28 -36.98
C SER A 786 -13.84 -41.12 -38.28
N LYS A 787 -14.34 -40.60 -39.39
CA LYS A 787 -14.27 -41.23 -40.71
C LYS A 787 -12.98 -40.97 -41.49
N TYR A 788 -12.15 -40.02 -41.02
CA TYR A 788 -10.86 -39.74 -41.62
C TYR A 788 -9.80 -40.73 -41.19
N SER A 789 -8.89 -41.14 -42.13
CA SER A 789 -7.76 -41.99 -41.80
C SER A 789 -6.84 -41.29 -40.77
N THR A 790 -6.10 -42.12 -40.01
CA THR A 790 -5.15 -41.57 -39.00
C THR A 790 -4.10 -40.68 -39.65
N LYS A 791 -3.73 -40.95 -40.91
CA LYS A 791 -2.77 -40.12 -41.65
C LYS A 791 -3.35 -38.78 -42.07
N GLU A 792 -4.60 -38.70 -42.49
CA GLU A 792 -5.26 -37.47 -42.83
C GLU A 792 -5.57 -36.60 -41.60
N ARG A 793 -5.74 -37.23 -40.43
CA ARG A 793 -5.87 -36.49 -39.15
C ARG A 793 -4.57 -35.77 -38.78
N TYR A 794 -3.43 -36.46 -38.90
CA TYR A 794 -2.12 -35.86 -38.62
C TYR A 794 -1.76 -34.72 -39.58
N GLU A 795 -2.01 -34.86 -40.87
CA GLU A 795 -1.71 -33.81 -41.85
C GLU A 795 -2.61 -32.58 -41.67
N LYS A 796 -3.85 -32.70 -41.24
CA LYS A 796 -4.73 -31.54 -40.95
C LYS A 796 -4.46 -30.87 -39.61
N GLU A 797 -3.91 -31.55 -38.62
CA GLU A 797 -3.46 -30.93 -37.38
C GLU A 797 -2.20 -30.08 -37.58
N PHE A 798 -1.33 -30.46 -38.54
CA PHE A 798 -0.12 -29.69 -38.85
C PHE A 798 -0.36 -28.49 -39.79
N ASP A 799 -1.41 -28.50 -40.60
CA ASP A 799 -1.73 -27.36 -41.53
C ASP A 799 -2.54 -26.25 -40.86
N ASN A 800 -2.96 -26.36 -39.59
CA ASN A 800 -3.72 -25.37 -38.84
C ASN A 800 -2.94 -24.70 -37.69
N ASN A 801 -1.59 -24.80 -37.69
CA ASN A 801 -0.72 -24.06 -36.77
C ASN A 801 -0.01 -22.93 -37.50
#